data_e4aabeada6db741d0549924b2414b33d
#
_entry.id   e4aabeada6db741d0549924b2414b33d
#
_cell.length_a   1.000
_cell.length_b   1.000
_cell.length_c   1.000
_cell.angle_alpha   90.00
_cell.angle_beta   90.00
_cell.angle_gamma   90.00
#
_symmetry.space_group_name_H-M   'P 1'
#
loop_
_entity.id
_entity.type
_entity.pdbx_description
1 polymer ?
#
loop_
_entity_poly.entity_id
_entity_poly.type
_entity_poly.pdbx_seq_one_letter_code
_entity_poly.pdbx_strand_id
1 'polypeptide(L)'
;MLFAILAIVSYAQNGVIRGTVTDEIGLGLPGANVIIESLTIGASTDVNGNFTLKNVPTGTQEVAVTFLGYATSISTVTVEDGETVVLNVSLKPGVLIGEEVLVLGDRLKGQAKALNQQKNKSNITNIVAADQIGRFPDANVGDAMKRIPGITMQGDQGEARNIIVRGLAPQLNSVMINGERIPSAEGDNRNIQMDLIPSDMIQTIEVNKAVTPDMDADAIGGAVNLVTRAASSGMRISGTAASGMNLLTNKPIWTGSLVYGNRFADDKIGLVVSANYNNHDFGSDNVEAEWEATAEDANGDDFDLVYVGEMDIRQYYVQRVRRSVSANLDFKLDENNTIYVQTMYNWRDDWENRYRTTYRKIAPTFDANGDINGWEGEMRRQTKAGGTIYNDRVKDRRLEDQRVLNGTVRGEHLFGNLDLNWSFTAAKASEERPFERYIRYEQGDGLPFNYDINNTEFPSFTAVNPADVAVGMFTFDELTEENQYTEEMDYNGRIDLSLPTVIADNTGEVKAGFRYRGKQKNRANNFFEYAPLGSNLDDMSLVANEDYSKDNYLAGDYNVGTFVTPEYLAQLDLHNETLFEGQEVPSEYLAGNYEANEAILGGYLMWNQDLTDKLAILAGVRVENTAISYVGNVVENEEDLIRQEKGEQNYTNVLPGIHLKYDATDDFIIRAAWTNTLARPNYFNLVPFQDIRPDDEELIKGNANLNPTTSMNFDIMAENYFKSIGLVSAGAFYKNINDFIYTFVDENYVDADITGGNEWTFFQPQNGGSAVLYGAEVAFQRQLDFLPGFWKGFGVYFNYTYTNSTTEGIRNGDGELRTDVALPGTAPHLVNGSLSYENEKLVVRASINYAHDYVDEVGGSAFSDRYYDRQMFVDVNASYAFTENLRLFVEANNLTNQPLRYYQGVRERTMQLEYYNARFNVGLKFDMFKK
;
A
#
# COMPACT_ATOMS: atom_id res chain seq x y z
N MET A 1 -5.91 -43.74 -9.60
CA MET A 1 -7.22 -43.24 -10.04
C MET A 1 -7.12 -41.95 -10.86
N LEU A 2 -5.90 -41.45 -11.15
CA LEU A 2 -5.66 -40.26 -11.99
C LEU A 2 -5.50 -40.54 -13.49
N PHE A 3 -5.44 -41.82 -13.92
CA PHE A 3 -5.20 -42.24 -15.31
C PHE A 3 -6.47 -42.66 -16.06
N ALA A 4 -7.65 -42.58 -15.46
CA ALA A 4 -8.90 -43.05 -16.07
C ALA A 4 -9.78 -41.91 -16.67
N ILE A 5 -9.35 -40.63 -16.61
CA ILE A 5 -10.13 -39.50 -17.18
C ILE A 5 -9.67 -39.11 -18.60
N LEU A 6 -8.67 -39.79 -19.14
CA LEU A 6 -8.06 -39.46 -20.46
C LEU A 6 -8.68 -40.20 -21.65
N ALA A 7 -9.78 -40.82 -21.52
CA ALA A 7 -10.35 -41.62 -22.61
C ALA A 7 -11.82 -41.29 -22.88
N ILE A 8 -12.16 -40.06 -23.28
CA ILE A 8 -13.26 -39.75 -24.21
C ILE A 8 -12.90 -38.41 -24.89
N VAL A 9 -11.94 -38.40 -25.79
CA VAL A 9 -11.84 -37.31 -26.78
C VAL A 9 -12.56 -37.85 -28.02
N SER A 10 -13.81 -37.49 -28.16
CA SER A 10 -14.49 -37.53 -29.45
C SER A 10 -13.76 -36.55 -30.37
N TYR A 11 -13.15 -37.02 -31.45
CA TYR A 11 -12.61 -36.18 -32.51
C TYR A 11 -13.77 -35.44 -33.20
N ALA A 12 -14.22 -34.34 -32.63
CA ALA A 12 -14.95 -33.36 -33.41
C ALA A 12 -13.93 -32.58 -34.27
N GLN A 13 -14.22 -32.34 -35.50
CA GLN A 13 -13.43 -31.49 -36.40
C GLN A 13 -13.59 -30.05 -35.96
N ASN A 14 -12.71 -29.57 -35.09
CA ASN A 14 -12.75 -28.24 -34.47
C ASN A 14 -11.42 -27.49 -34.65
N GLY A 15 -11.50 -26.22 -34.91
CA GLY A 15 -10.34 -25.33 -34.91
C GLY A 15 -10.39 -24.30 -33.80
N VAL A 16 -9.54 -23.31 -33.90
CA VAL A 16 -9.41 -22.19 -32.95
C VAL A 16 -9.51 -20.88 -33.73
N ILE A 17 -10.22 -19.88 -33.18
CA ILE A 17 -10.15 -18.48 -33.64
C ILE A 17 -9.43 -17.67 -32.59
N ARG A 18 -8.33 -17.05 -32.99
CA ARG A 18 -7.52 -16.20 -32.09
C ARG A 18 -7.31 -14.82 -32.71
N GLY A 19 -7.16 -13.79 -31.90
CA GLY A 19 -6.91 -12.46 -32.44
C GLY A 19 -6.86 -11.38 -31.37
N THR A 20 -6.89 -10.15 -31.82
CA THR A 20 -6.83 -8.97 -30.99
C THR A 20 -8.00 -8.04 -31.29
N VAL A 21 -8.67 -7.55 -30.24
CA VAL A 21 -9.66 -6.48 -30.34
C VAL A 21 -9.02 -5.17 -29.91
N THR A 22 -9.05 -4.16 -30.79
CA THR A 22 -8.43 -2.85 -30.54
C THR A 22 -9.45 -1.72 -30.72
N ASP A 23 -9.14 -0.55 -30.16
CA ASP A 23 -9.82 0.70 -30.49
C ASP A 23 -9.32 1.26 -31.85
N GLU A 24 -9.85 2.43 -32.26
CA GLU A 24 -9.51 3.11 -33.51
C GLU A 24 -8.04 3.58 -33.59
N ILE A 25 -7.35 3.71 -32.46
CA ILE A 25 -5.92 4.09 -32.39
C ILE A 25 -5.00 2.87 -32.19
N GLY A 26 -5.56 1.65 -32.14
CA GLY A 26 -4.81 0.41 -32.06
C GLY A 26 -4.43 0.00 -30.63
N LEU A 27 -5.03 0.60 -29.59
CA LEU A 27 -4.91 0.14 -28.22
C LEU A 27 -5.84 -1.04 -27.98
N GLY A 28 -5.34 -2.10 -27.35
CA GLY A 28 -6.14 -3.25 -26.94
C GLY A 28 -7.37 -2.85 -26.14
N LEU A 29 -8.49 -3.52 -26.41
CA LEU A 29 -9.74 -3.38 -25.67
C LEU A 29 -9.93 -4.57 -24.75
N PRO A 30 -9.49 -4.50 -23.49
CA PRO A 30 -9.58 -5.59 -22.55
C PRO A 30 -11.02 -5.81 -22.08
N GLY A 31 -11.42 -7.08 -21.95
CA GLY A 31 -12.78 -7.46 -21.61
C GLY A 31 -13.79 -7.27 -22.74
N ALA A 32 -13.39 -7.12 -24.01
CA ALA A 32 -14.30 -7.20 -25.14
C ALA A 32 -14.92 -8.59 -25.21
N ASN A 33 -16.24 -8.66 -25.40
CA ASN A 33 -16.90 -9.92 -25.54
C ASN A 33 -16.88 -10.35 -27.02
N VAL A 34 -16.28 -11.51 -27.29
CA VAL A 34 -16.16 -12.11 -28.62
C VAL A 34 -16.98 -13.38 -28.62
N ILE A 35 -18.02 -13.46 -29.44
CA ILE A 35 -18.99 -14.56 -29.40
C ILE A 35 -19.39 -15.04 -30.81
N ILE A 36 -19.58 -16.36 -30.95
CA ILE A 36 -20.30 -16.99 -32.05
C ILE A 36 -21.67 -17.33 -31.49
N GLU A 37 -22.64 -16.43 -31.69
CA GLU A 37 -23.99 -16.55 -31.09
C GLU A 37 -24.69 -17.86 -31.44
N SER A 38 -24.51 -18.34 -32.68
CA SER A 38 -25.14 -19.60 -33.15
C SER A 38 -24.65 -20.87 -32.45
N LEU A 39 -23.48 -20.79 -31.77
CA LEU A 39 -22.80 -21.92 -31.12
C LEU A 39 -22.65 -21.72 -29.62
N THR A 40 -23.05 -20.57 -29.07
CA THR A 40 -22.78 -20.20 -27.67
C THR A 40 -21.30 -20.30 -27.26
N ILE A 41 -20.38 -20.18 -28.25
CA ILE A 41 -18.93 -20.16 -28.00
C ILE A 41 -18.51 -18.72 -27.85
N GLY A 42 -17.96 -18.35 -26.68
CA GLY A 42 -17.53 -16.99 -26.40
C GLY A 42 -16.25 -16.92 -25.58
N ALA A 43 -15.58 -15.78 -25.67
CA ALA A 43 -14.44 -15.43 -24.82
C ALA A 43 -14.39 -13.92 -24.59
N SER A 44 -13.87 -13.50 -23.46
CA SER A 44 -13.51 -12.11 -23.21
C SER A 44 -12.04 -11.88 -23.55
N THR A 45 -11.70 -10.70 -24.07
CA THR A 45 -10.32 -10.34 -24.32
C THR A 45 -9.55 -10.14 -23.01
N ASP A 46 -8.27 -10.49 -23.04
CA ASP A 46 -7.31 -10.25 -21.94
C ASP A 46 -6.97 -8.76 -21.78
N VAL A 47 -6.04 -8.44 -20.85
CA VAL A 47 -5.58 -7.06 -20.59
C VAL A 47 -4.92 -6.39 -21.81
N ASN A 48 -4.47 -7.15 -22.76
CA ASN A 48 -3.84 -6.69 -24.01
C ASN A 48 -4.83 -6.61 -25.18
N GLY A 49 -6.10 -7.03 -24.97
CA GLY A 49 -7.12 -7.14 -25.99
C GLY A 49 -7.07 -8.44 -26.80
N ASN A 50 -6.25 -9.43 -26.41
CA ASN A 50 -6.20 -10.73 -27.11
C ASN A 50 -7.35 -11.63 -26.68
N PHE A 51 -7.85 -12.46 -27.61
CA PHE A 51 -8.86 -13.48 -27.34
C PHE A 51 -8.54 -14.81 -28.02
N THR A 52 -9.12 -15.87 -27.51
CA THR A 52 -9.04 -17.22 -28.10
C THR A 52 -10.40 -17.92 -27.95
N LEU A 53 -11.07 -18.20 -29.07
CA LEU A 53 -12.23 -19.10 -29.13
C LEU A 53 -11.76 -20.49 -29.48
N LYS A 54 -11.97 -21.44 -28.59
CA LYS A 54 -11.57 -22.84 -28.70
C LYS A 54 -12.76 -23.72 -29.09
N ASN A 55 -12.48 -24.91 -29.60
CA ASN A 55 -13.49 -25.90 -30.02
C ASN A 55 -14.48 -25.33 -31.03
N VAL A 56 -14.04 -24.46 -31.92
CA VAL A 56 -14.90 -23.90 -32.97
C VAL A 56 -15.11 -24.93 -34.08
N PRO A 57 -16.34 -25.34 -34.38
CA PRO A 57 -16.63 -26.29 -35.48
C PRO A 57 -16.12 -25.75 -36.81
N THR A 58 -15.63 -26.67 -37.66
CA THR A 58 -15.20 -26.35 -39.03
C THR A 58 -16.33 -25.72 -39.86
N GLY A 59 -15.95 -24.83 -40.77
CA GLY A 59 -16.88 -24.14 -41.65
C GLY A 59 -16.89 -22.65 -41.43
N THR A 60 -17.84 -21.97 -42.05
CA THR A 60 -17.97 -20.51 -41.96
C THR A 60 -18.69 -20.08 -40.69
N GLN A 61 -18.05 -19.28 -39.87
CA GLN A 61 -18.55 -18.78 -38.59
C GLN A 61 -18.71 -17.26 -38.61
N GLU A 62 -19.79 -16.78 -38.00
CA GLU A 62 -20.02 -15.35 -37.77
C GLU A 62 -19.63 -14.99 -36.34
N VAL A 63 -18.62 -14.13 -36.19
CA VAL A 63 -18.08 -13.72 -34.89
C VAL A 63 -18.53 -12.29 -34.61
N ALA A 64 -19.30 -12.11 -33.54
CA ALA A 64 -19.70 -10.81 -33.03
C ALA A 64 -18.75 -10.33 -31.94
N VAL A 65 -18.31 -9.08 -32.01
CA VAL A 65 -17.47 -8.43 -31.02
C VAL A 65 -18.19 -7.22 -30.45
N THR A 66 -18.42 -7.22 -29.14
CA THR A 66 -19.11 -6.18 -28.40
C THR A 66 -18.22 -5.59 -27.31
N PHE A 67 -18.36 -4.28 -27.07
CA PHE A 67 -17.66 -3.55 -26.05
C PHE A 67 -18.46 -2.32 -25.59
N LEU A 68 -18.46 -2.04 -24.29
CA LEU A 68 -19.22 -0.94 -23.71
C LEU A 68 -18.77 0.42 -24.31
N GLY A 69 -19.71 1.19 -24.88
CA GLY A 69 -19.40 2.48 -25.50
C GLY A 69 -18.88 2.39 -26.94
N TYR A 70 -18.86 1.20 -27.55
CA TYR A 70 -18.42 0.96 -28.93
C TYR A 70 -19.52 0.31 -29.76
N ALA A 71 -19.45 0.51 -31.06
CA ALA A 71 -20.36 -0.16 -32.00
C ALA A 71 -19.98 -1.63 -32.14
N THR A 72 -20.96 -2.54 -32.11
CA THR A 72 -20.77 -3.96 -32.37
C THR A 72 -20.14 -4.20 -33.72
N SER A 73 -19.13 -5.05 -33.81
CA SER A 73 -18.53 -5.51 -35.06
C SER A 73 -18.87 -6.98 -35.31
N ILE A 74 -19.29 -7.29 -36.51
CA ILE A 74 -19.59 -8.66 -36.96
C ILE A 74 -18.61 -9.01 -38.08
N SER A 75 -17.91 -10.14 -37.95
CA SER A 75 -16.91 -10.64 -38.90
C SER A 75 -17.20 -12.09 -39.25
N THR A 76 -16.98 -12.43 -40.51
CA THR A 76 -17.13 -13.83 -40.98
C THR A 76 -15.77 -14.43 -41.18
N VAL A 77 -15.51 -15.61 -40.61
CA VAL A 77 -14.27 -16.38 -40.73
C VAL A 77 -14.56 -17.82 -41.12
N THR A 78 -13.65 -18.44 -41.87
CA THR A 78 -13.73 -19.89 -42.17
C THR A 78 -12.72 -20.64 -41.32
N VAL A 79 -13.18 -21.66 -40.60
CA VAL A 79 -12.39 -22.49 -39.69
C VAL A 79 -12.15 -23.85 -40.33
N GLU A 80 -10.90 -24.28 -40.40
CA GLU A 80 -10.47 -25.59 -40.84
C GLU A 80 -10.10 -26.49 -39.65
N ASP A 81 -10.08 -27.80 -39.87
CA ASP A 81 -9.84 -28.77 -38.79
C ASP A 81 -8.42 -28.71 -38.25
N GLY A 82 -8.31 -28.50 -36.95
CA GLY A 82 -7.05 -28.36 -36.21
C GLY A 82 -6.27 -27.05 -36.50
N GLU A 83 -6.82 -26.14 -37.31
CA GLU A 83 -6.17 -24.88 -37.60
C GLU A 83 -6.51 -23.75 -36.63
N THR A 84 -5.59 -22.79 -36.47
CA THR A 84 -5.81 -21.53 -35.77
C THR A 84 -6.04 -20.42 -36.79
N VAL A 85 -7.23 -19.83 -36.82
CA VAL A 85 -7.58 -18.69 -37.67
C VAL A 85 -7.35 -17.40 -36.90
N VAL A 86 -6.63 -16.44 -37.49
CA VAL A 86 -6.38 -15.10 -36.88
C VAL A 86 -7.47 -14.13 -37.31
N LEU A 87 -8.16 -13.52 -36.33
CA LEU A 87 -9.16 -12.49 -36.53
C LEU A 87 -8.83 -11.25 -35.66
N ASN A 88 -8.28 -10.21 -36.27
CA ASN A 88 -8.05 -8.92 -35.61
C ASN A 88 -9.20 -7.96 -35.90
N VAL A 89 -9.79 -7.38 -34.85
CA VAL A 89 -10.96 -6.48 -34.95
C VAL A 89 -10.65 -5.13 -34.36
N SER A 90 -10.89 -4.06 -35.11
CA SER A 90 -10.82 -2.68 -34.61
C SER A 90 -12.22 -2.13 -34.42
N LEU A 91 -12.62 -1.85 -33.18
CA LEU A 91 -13.91 -1.27 -32.87
C LEU A 91 -13.88 0.26 -32.99
N LYS A 92 -15.00 0.84 -33.33
CA LYS A 92 -15.18 2.30 -33.39
C LYS A 92 -16.06 2.76 -32.23
N PRO A 93 -15.72 3.86 -31.53
CA PRO A 93 -16.61 4.44 -30.54
C PRO A 93 -17.97 4.76 -31.18
N GLY A 94 -19.04 4.38 -30.48
CA GLY A 94 -20.37 4.65 -30.99
C GLY A 94 -21.44 4.16 -30.03
N VAL A 95 -21.98 5.08 -29.24
CA VAL A 95 -23.27 4.89 -28.57
C VAL A 95 -24.26 5.78 -29.29
N LEU A 96 -25.27 5.18 -29.92
CA LEU A 96 -26.41 5.91 -30.48
C LEU A 96 -27.29 6.35 -29.30
N ILE A 97 -27.21 7.63 -28.92
CA ILE A 97 -28.19 8.27 -28.05
C ILE A 97 -29.09 9.14 -28.92
N GLY A 98 -30.20 8.57 -29.40
CA GLY A 98 -31.04 9.22 -30.41
C GLY A 98 -30.39 9.22 -31.78
N GLU A 99 -30.33 10.40 -32.44
CA GLU A 99 -29.72 10.56 -33.76
C GLU A 99 -28.25 11.04 -33.71
N GLU A 100 -27.67 11.27 -32.53
CA GLU A 100 -26.29 11.74 -32.39
C GLU A 100 -25.32 10.61 -31.99
N VAL A 101 -24.16 10.57 -32.66
CA VAL A 101 -23.02 9.71 -32.28
C VAL A 101 -22.24 10.41 -31.17
N LEU A 102 -22.20 9.83 -29.99
CA LEU A 102 -21.39 10.32 -28.87
C LEU A 102 -19.91 10.01 -29.12
N VAL A 103 -19.09 11.02 -29.34
CA VAL A 103 -17.64 10.89 -29.37
C VAL A 103 -17.11 10.84 -27.94
N LEU A 104 -16.54 9.69 -27.51
CA LEU A 104 -16.00 9.50 -26.18
C LEU A 104 -14.66 10.22 -26.01
N GLY A 105 -14.55 11.07 -25.00
CA GLY A 105 -13.24 11.57 -24.53
C GLY A 105 -12.37 10.45 -23.93
N ASP A 106 -11.04 10.66 -23.82
CA ASP A 106 -10.10 9.60 -23.39
C ASP A 106 -10.41 9.05 -22.01
N ARG A 107 -10.90 9.86 -21.06
CA ARG A 107 -11.33 9.40 -19.73
C ARG A 107 -12.47 8.39 -19.81
N LEU A 108 -13.47 8.69 -20.63
CA LEU A 108 -14.61 7.81 -20.82
C LEU A 108 -14.19 6.50 -21.51
N LYS A 109 -13.20 6.54 -22.41
CA LYS A 109 -12.62 5.33 -23.01
C LYS A 109 -11.91 4.47 -21.96
N GLY A 110 -11.08 5.07 -21.09
CA GLY A 110 -10.45 4.35 -19.98
C GLY A 110 -11.47 3.76 -19.02
N GLN A 111 -12.49 4.53 -18.65
CA GLN A 111 -13.60 4.07 -17.82
C GLN A 111 -14.38 2.91 -18.45
N ALA A 112 -14.67 3.00 -19.74
CA ALA A 112 -15.32 1.92 -20.47
C ALA A 112 -14.49 0.65 -20.46
N LYS A 113 -13.17 0.74 -20.66
CA LYS A 113 -12.24 -0.40 -20.56
C LYS A 113 -12.29 -1.06 -19.18
N ALA A 114 -12.21 -0.29 -18.11
CA ALA A 114 -12.26 -0.79 -16.74
C ALA A 114 -13.61 -1.47 -16.42
N LEU A 115 -14.73 -0.82 -16.72
CA LEU A 115 -16.06 -1.35 -16.46
C LEU A 115 -16.36 -2.62 -17.28
N ASN A 116 -15.87 -2.67 -18.52
CA ASN A 116 -16.07 -3.85 -19.37
C ASN A 116 -15.26 -5.05 -18.86
N GLN A 117 -14.02 -4.84 -18.44
CA GLN A 117 -13.24 -5.88 -17.74
C GLN A 117 -13.96 -6.36 -16.48
N GLN A 118 -14.42 -5.44 -15.62
CA GLN A 118 -15.14 -5.78 -14.39
C GLN A 118 -16.40 -6.59 -14.68
N LYS A 119 -17.20 -6.20 -15.68
CA LYS A 119 -18.42 -6.88 -16.12
C LYS A 119 -18.16 -8.35 -16.45
N ASN A 120 -17.02 -8.66 -17.08
CA ASN A 120 -16.70 -9.99 -17.58
C ASN A 120 -15.91 -10.87 -16.59
N LYS A 121 -15.42 -10.34 -15.45
CA LYS A 121 -14.79 -11.17 -14.41
C LYS A 121 -15.80 -12.13 -13.79
N SER A 122 -15.34 -13.34 -13.45
CA SER A 122 -16.15 -14.35 -12.74
C SER A 122 -16.26 -14.06 -11.24
N ASN A 123 -15.26 -13.41 -10.65
CA ASN A 123 -15.19 -13.03 -9.23
C ASN A 123 -15.66 -11.60 -8.97
N ILE A 124 -15.77 -11.22 -7.70
CA ILE A 124 -16.07 -9.85 -7.26
C ILE A 124 -14.78 -9.03 -7.29
N THR A 125 -14.67 -8.13 -8.27
CA THR A 125 -13.48 -7.33 -8.54
C THR A 125 -13.88 -5.90 -8.91
N ASN A 126 -13.17 -4.90 -8.40
CA ASN A 126 -13.25 -3.54 -8.92
C ASN A 126 -12.03 -3.25 -9.80
N ILE A 127 -12.26 -2.67 -10.96
CA ILE A 127 -11.21 -2.36 -11.93
C ILE A 127 -11.21 -0.88 -12.24
N VAL A 128 -10.03 -0.25 -12.17
CA VAL A 128 -9.83 1.16 -12.50
C VAL A 128 -8.70 1.28 -13.51
N ALA A 129 -8.97 1.95 -14.63
CA ALA A 129 -7.95 2.19 -15.65
C ALA A 129 -7.07 3.39 -15.28
N ALA A 130 -5.79 3.32 -15.63
CA ALA A 130 -4.84 4.40 -15.42
C ALA A 130 -5.26 5.74 -16.02
N ASP A 131 -6.03 5.72 -17.13
CA ASP A 131 -6.56 6.94 -17.74
C ASP A 131 -7.65 7.62 -16.87
N GLN A 132 -8.28 6.89 -15.95
CA GLN A 132 -9.14 7.46 -14.90
C GLN A 132 -8.32 8.06 -13.76
N ILE A 133 -7.16 7.46 -13.48
CA ILE A 133 -6.22 7.81 -12.43
C ILE A 133 -5.28 8.92 -12.93
N GLY A 134 -4.72 8.74 -14.11
CA GLY A 134 -3.52 9.40 -14.60
C GLY A 134 -3.72 10.49 -15.67
N ARG A 135 -4.90 11.12 -15.76
CA ARG A 135 -4.95 12.44 -16.41
C ARG A 135 -4.22 13.50 -15.62
N PHE A 136 -4.11 13.26 -14.33
CA PHE A 136 -3.37 14.03 -13.36
C PHE A 136 -2.23 13.13 -12.88
N PRO A 137 -1.00 13.58 -12.89
CA PRO A 137 0.13 12.76 -12.46
C PRO A 137 0.13 12.63 -10.94
N ASP A 138 -0.75 11.76 -10.42
CA ASP A 138 -0.55 11.27 -9.07
C ASP A 138 0.88 10.74 -9.00
N ALA A 139 1.67 11.23 -8.09
CA ALA A 139 3.11 10.93 -8.01
C ALA A 139 3.35 9.42 -7.84
N ASN A 140 2.41 8.74 -7.17
CA ASN A 140 2.45 7.31 -6.89
C ASN A 140 1.08 6.65 -7.08
N VAL A 141 1.08 5.33 -7.11
CA VAL A 141 -0.12 4.50 -7.29
C VAL A 141 -1.05 4.57 -6.07
N GLY A 142 -0.53 4.78 -4.86
CA GLY A 142 -1.33 4.84 -3.63
C GLY A 142 -2.36 5.97 -3.64
N ASP A 143 -1.95 7.17 -4.06
CA ASP A 143 -2.87 8.32 -4.17
C ASP A 143 -3.99 8.06 -5.19
N ALA A 144 -3.67 7.33 -6.25
CA ALA A 144 -4.63 6.90 -7.24
C ALA A 144 -5.68 5.92 -6.68
N MET A 145 -5.26 5.04 -5.77
CA MET A 145 -6.11 3.97 -5.22
C MET A 145 -7.15 4.46 -4.21
N LYS A 146 -6.93 5.59 -3.55
CA LYS A 146 -7.92 6.22 -2.64
C LYS A 146 -9.32 6.39 -3.26
N ARG A 147 -9.41 6.35 -4.59
CA ARG A 147 -10.67 6.56 -5.34
C ARG A 147 -11.44 5.26 -5.62
N ILE A 148 -10.91 4.10 -5.26
CA ILE A 148 -11.53 2.80 -5.53
C ILE A 148 -12.53 2.45 -4.41
N PRO A 149 -13.74 1.91 -4.71
CA PRO A 149 -14.70 1.53 -3.69
C PRO A 149 -14.12 0.57 -2.64
N GLY A 150 -14.32 0.87 -1.36
CA GLY A 150 -13.85 0.05 -0.24
C GLY A 150 -12.34 0.12 0.01
N ILE A 151 -11.63 1.08 -0.61
CA ILE A 151 -10.22 1.31 -0.37
C ILE A 151 -10.02 2.64 0.35
N THR A 152 -9.16 2.61 1.36
CA THR A 152 -8.50 3.77 1.93
C THR A 152 -6.99 3.50 2.06
N MET A 153 -6.23 4.52 2.39
CA MET A 153 -4.78 4.43 2.52
C MET A 153 -4.36 4.97 3.87
N GLN A 154 -3.49 4.26 4.54
CA GLN A 154 -2.72 4.81 5.63
C GLN A 154 -1.61 5.68 5.02
N GLY A 155 -1.54 6.92 5.47
CA GLY A 155 -0.55 7.89 5.01
C GLY A 155 0.72 7.84 5.85
N ASP A 156 1.83 8.22 5.23
CA ASP A 156 3.09 8.51 5.88
C ASP A 156 3.74 9.69 5.17
N GLN A 157 4.23 10.66 5.94
CA GLN A 157 4.84 11.89 5.42
C GLN A 157 4.02 12.57 4.31
N GLY A 158 2.68 12.59 4.44
CA GLY A 158 1.77 13.24 3.49
C GLY A 158 1.52 12.48 2.19
N GLU A 159 2.01 11.24 2.04
CA GLU A 159 1.77 10.38 0.90
C GLU A 159 1.03 9.09 1.29
N ALA A 160 0.31 8.49 0.33
CA ALA A 160 -0.40 7.23 0.53
C ALA A 160 0.60 6.06 0.46
N ARG A 161 0.84 5.40 1.58
CA ARG A 161 1.87 4.36 1.72
C ARG A 161 1.28 2.95 1.76
N ASN A 162 0.39 2.66 2.68
CA ASN A 162 -0.17 1.33 2.90
C ASN A 162 -1.64 1.25 2.52
N ILE A 163 -2.03 0.15 1.89
CA ILE A 163 -3.41 -0.06 1.45
C ILE A 163 -4.27 -0.72 2.51
N ILE A 164 -5.47 -0.18 2.71
CA ILE A 164 -6.53 -0.75 3.53
C ILE A 164 -7.71 -1.10 2.64
N VAL A 165 -8.11 -2.37 2.61
CA VAL A 165 -9.26 -2.85 1.82
C VAL A 165 -10.39 -3.24 2.75
N ARG A 166 -11.57 -2.64 2.58
CA ARG A 166 -12.77 -2.89 3.42
C ARG A 166 -12.53 -2.67 4.91
N GLY A 167 -11.68 -1.69 5.26
CA GLY A 167 -11.29 -1.42 6.63
C GLY A 167 -10.35 -2.45 7.25
N LEU A 168 -9.78 -3.39 6.49
CA LEU A 168 -8.81 -4.36 7.01
C LEU A 168 -7.38 -3.85 6.89
N ALA A 169 -6.65 -3.97 7.98
CA ALA A 169 -5.27 -3.51 8.13
C ALA A 169 -4.34 -3.97 6.99
N PRO A 170 -3.27 -3.21 6.66
CA PRO A 170 -2.42 -3.47 5.51
C PRO A 170 -1.86 -4.88 5.41
N GLN A 171 -1.47 -5.49 6.53
CA GLN A 171 -0.94 -6.86 6.60
C GLN A 171 -1.95 -7.96 6.20
N LEU A 172 -3.24 -7.62 6.14
CA LEU A 172 -4.32 -8.53 5.70
C LEU A 172 -4.64 -8.40 4.21
N ASN A 173 -3.89 -7.58 3.47
CA ASN A 173 -4.07 -7.31 2.05
C ASN A 173 -2.85 -7.76 1.24
N SER A 174 -3.07 -8.02 -0.03
CA SER A 174 -2.01 -8.44 -0.96
C SER A 174 -1.86 -7.46 -2.10
N VAL A 175 -0.62 -7.12 -2.46
CA VAL A 175 -0.31 -6.30 -3.63
C VAL A 175 0.61 -7.07 -4.57
N MET A 176 0.33 -6.97 -5.87
CA MET A 176 1.04 -7.67 -6.94
C MET A 176 1.26 -6.74 -8.14
N ILE A 177 2.29 -7.02 -8.92
CA ILE A 177 2.48 -6.44 -10.25
C ILE A 177 2.40 -7.55 -11.29
N ASN A 178 1.45 -7.43 -12.23
CA ASN A 178 1.18 -8.44 -13.26
C ASN A 178 0.92 -9.86 -12.69
N GLY A 179 0.30 -9.94 -11.52
CA GLY A 179 -0.01 -11.19 -10.83
C GLY A 179 1.13 -11.80 -10.02
N GLU A 180 2.29 -11.12 -9.94
CA GLU A 180 3.45 -11.55 -9.16
C GLU A 180 3.69 -10.60 -7.98
N ARG A 181 4.01 -11.15 -6.81
CA ARG A 181 4.37 -10.35 -5.65
C ARG A 181 5.71 -9.69 -5.82
N ILE A 182 5.87 -8.53 -5.21
CA ILE A 182 7.15 -7.83 -5.08
C ILE A 182 7.59 -7.81 -3.61
N PRO A 183 8.90 -7.82 -3.34
CA PRO A 183 9.41 -7.77 -1.98
C PRO A 183 9.19 -6.40 -1.32
N SER A 184 9.20 -6.39 0.03
CA SER A 184 9.17 -5.18 0.85
C SER A 184 10.60 -4.71 1.17
N ALA A 185 10.86 -3.41 1.03
CA ALA A 185 12.13 -2.82 1.46
C ALA A 185 12.20 -2.62 2.98
N GLU A 186 11.06 -2.61 3.68
CA GLU A 186 11.00 -2.38 5.14
C GLU A 186 11.45 -3.60 5.96
N GLY A 187 12.10 -3.35 7.10
CA GLY A 187 12.61 -4.37 8.00
C GLY A 187 11.50 -5.15 8.72
N ASP A 188 10.46 -4.49 9.14
CA ASP A 188 9.54 -5.03 10.15
C ASP A 188 8.34 -5.76 9.56
N ASN A 189 7.94 -5.44 8.32
CA ASN A 189 6.69 -5.93 7.76
C ASN A 189 6.84 -6.53 6.35
N ARG A 190 5.72 -7.10 5.85
CA ARG A 190 5.60 -7.67 4.49
C ARG A 190 4.91 -6.74 3.51
N ASN A 191 4.52 -5.54 3.94
CA ASN A 191 3.72 -4.63 3.15
C ASN A 191 4.53 -4.01 2.02
N ILE A 192 3.89 -3.87 0.88
CA ILE A 192 4.48 -3.18 -0.25
C ILE A 192 4.11 -1.72 -0.16
N GLN A 193 5.10 -0.86 -0.14
CA GLN A 193 4.92 0.58 -0.11
C GLN A 193 4.40 1.09 -1.46
N MET A 194 3.17 1.60 -1.49
CA MET A 194 2.54 2.09 -2.72
C MET A 194 3.19 3.37 -3.25
N ASP A 195 3.82 4.13 -2.38
CA ASP A 195 4.55 5.36 -2.72
C ASP A 195 5.84 5.11 -3.52
N LEU A 196 6.37 3.86 -3.54
CA LEU A 196 7.49 3.47 -4.39
C LEU A 196 7.10 3.21 -5.85
N ILE A 197 5.81 3.02 -6.17
CA ILE A 197 5.36 2.62 -7.49
C ILE A 197 4.78 3.82 -8.24
N PRO A 198 5.40 4.29 -9.35
CA PRO A 198 4.87 5.38 -10.15
C PRO A 198 3.56 5.01 -10.85
N SER A 199 2.60 5.91 -10.81
CA SER A 199 1.29 5.71 -11.47
C SER A 199 1.40 5.59 -13.00
N ASP A 200 2.38 6.26 -13.63
CA ASP A 200 2.57 6.27 -15.09
C ASP A 200 2.95 4.91 -15.69
N MET A 201 3.51 4.00 -14.89
CA MET A 201 3.86 2.64 -15.32
C MET A 201 2.65 1.72 -15.40
N ILE A 202 1.58 2.05 -14.71
CA ILE A 202 0.41 1.19 -14.54
C ILE A 202 -0.62 1.50 -15.63
N GLN A 203 -1.22 0.46 -16.19
CA GLN A 203 -2.33 0.52 -17.14
C GLN A 203 -3.68 0.37 -16.45
N THR A 204 -3.76 -0.57 -15.49
CA THR A 204 -5.00 -0.93 -14.81
C THR A 204 -4.70 -1.35 -13.38
N ILE A 205 -5.55 -0.98 -12.45
CA ILE A 205 -5.56 -1.49 -11.07
C ILE A 205 -6.77 -2.39 -10.92
N GLU A 206 -6.54 -3.65 -10.56
CA GLU A 206 -7.56 -4.64 -10.28
C GLU A 206 -7.59 -4.90 -8.78
N VAL A 207 -8.73 -4.73 -8.12
CA VAL A 207 -8.92 -5.03 -6.70
C VAL A 207 -9.87 -6.22 -6.59
N ASN A 208 -9.30 -7.38 -6.35
CA ASN A 208 -10.02 -8.63 -6.18
C ASN A 208 -10.48 -8.75 -4.72
N LYS A 209 -11.75 -8.55 -4.46
CA LYS A 209 -12.36 -8.65 -3.12
C LYS A 209 -12.73 -10.05 -2.72
N ALA A 210 -12.91 -10.93 -3.70
CA ALA A 210 -13.09 -12.37 -3.53
C ALA A 210 -12.10 -13.08 -4.46
N VAL A 211 -11.04 -13.69 -3.88
CA VAL A 211 -9.97 -14.34 -4.65
C VAL A 211 -10.40 -15.68 -5.21
N THR A 212 -9.91 -16.01 -6.40
CA THR A 212 -10.11 -17.32 -7.05
C THR A 212 -8.98 -18.28 -6.70
N PRO A 213 -9.15 -19.61 -6.82
CA PRO A 213 -8.15 -20.60 -6.44
C PRO A 213 -6.78 -20.46 -7.15
N ASP A 214 -6.74 -19.85 -8.33
CA ASP A 214 -5.50 -19.59 -9.07
C ASP A 214 -4.71 -18.34 -8.58
N MET A 215 -5.31 -17.56 -7.67
CA MET A 215 -4.65 -16.42 -7.01
C MET A 215 -3.97 -16.85 -5.71
N ASP A 216 -3.02 -16.04 -5.22
CA ASP A 216 -2.46 -16.25 -3.89
C ASP A 216 -3.51 -16.06 -2.80
N ALA A 217 -3.41 -16.87 -1.76
CA ALA A 217 -4.38 -16.90 -0.68
C ALA A 217 -4.18 -15.78 0.37
N ASP A 218 -3.02 -15.10 0.38
CA ASP A 218 -2.70 -14.00 1.32
C ASP A 218 -3.52 -12.75 1.00
N ALA A 219 -4.83 -12.76 1.22
CA ALA A 219 -5.73 -11.70 0.80
C ALA A 219 -7.05 -11.72 1.58
N ILE A 220 -6.98 -11.62 2.91
CA ILE A 220 -8.20 -11.58 3.75
C ILE A 220 -9.06 -10.36 3.39
N GLY A 221 -8.46 -9.19 3.28
CA GLY A 221 -9.16 -7.97 2.83
C GLY A 221 -9.42 -7.97 1.34
N GLY A 222 -8.38 -8.24 0.56
CA GLY A 222 -8.41 -8.33 -0.88
C GLY A 222 -7.03 -8.40 -1.51
N ALA A 223 -6.98 -8.71 -2.80
CA ALA A 223 -5.76 -8.75 -3.59
C ALA A 223 -5.77 -7.65 -4.65
N VAL A 224 -4.77 -6.77 -4.61
CA VAL A 224 -4.55 -5.70 -5.59
C VAL A 224 -3.54 -6.16 -6.62
N ASN A 225 -3.91 -6.10 -7.89
CA ASN A 225 -3.02 -6.38 -9.01
C ASN A 225 -2.80 -5.13 -9.85
N LEU A 226 -1.56 -4.66 -9.90
CA LEU A 226 -1.12 -3.53 -10.68
C LEU A 226 -0.66 -4.04 -12.06
N VAL A 227 -1.47 -3.81 -13.07
CA VAL A 227 -1.16 -4.27 -14.44
C VAL A 227 -0.38 -3.20 -15.17
N THR A 228 0.81 -3.54 -15.65
CA THR A 228 1.68 -2.62 -16.38
C THR A 228 1.24 -2.43 -17.84
N ARG A 229 1.74 -1.36 -18.49
CA ARG A 229 1.38 -1.03 -19.87
C ARG A 229 1.91 -2.05 -20.86
N ALA A 230 1.08 -2.39 -21.86
CA ALA A 230 1.44 -3.23 -22.99
C ALA A 230 1.70 -2.40 -24.25
N ALA A 231 2.41 -2.99 -25.22
CA ALA A 231 2.70 -2.36 -26.48
C ALA A 231 1.44 -2.25 -27.36
N SER A 232 1.14 -1.02 -27.83
CA SER A 232 0.07 -0.76 -28.78
C SER A 232 0.48 -1.13 -30.23
N SER A 233 -0.49 -1.42 -31.09
CA SER A 233 -0.25 -1.48 -32.51
C SER A 233 -0.05 -0.07 -33.04
N GLY A 234 1.21 0.31 -33.29
CA GLY A 234 1.61 1.64 -33.67
C GLY A 234 2.45 2.36 -32.62
N MET A 235 3.10 3.43 -33.01
CA MET A 235 4.01 4.19 -32.16
C MET A 235 3.23 5.09 -31.20
N ARG A 236 3.53 4.97 -29.91
CA ARG A 236 3.08 5.88 -28.86
C ARG A 236 4.26 6.61 -28.24
N ILE A 237 4.13 7.92 -28.05
CA ILE A 237 5.03 8.73 -27.23
C ILE A 237 4.16 9.56 -26.30
N SER A 238 4.36 9.40 -24.98
CA SER A 238 3.68 10.18 -23.95
C SER A 238 4.72 10.77 -23.02
N GLY A 239 4.58 12.03 -22.65
CA GLY A 239 5.50 12.71 -21.73
C GLY A 239 4.77 13.70 -20.85
N THR A 240 5.22 13.83 -19.62
CA THR A 240 4.72 14.79 -18.64
C THR A 240 5.90 15.60 -18.09
N ALA A 241 5.70 16.90 -17.94
CA ALA A 241 6.61 17.79 -17.23
C ALA A 241 5.79 18.71 -16.35
N ALA A 242 6.05 18.70 -15.05
CA ALA A 242 5.33 19.50 -14.07
C ALA A 242 6.27 20.11 -13.04
N SER A 243 5.84 21.23 -12.47
CA SER A 243 6.42 21.84 -11.29
C SER A 243 5.32 22.27 -10.35
N GLY A 244 5.65 22.35 -9.08
CA GLY A 244 4.69 22.73 -8.06
C GLY A 244 5.40 23.23 -6.80
N MET A 245 4.64 23.29 -5.73
CA MET A 245 5.14 23.76 -4.44
C MET A 245 4.31 23.12 -3.31
N ASN A 246 4.98 22.72 -2.24
CA ASN A 246 4.35 22.44 -0.94
C ASN A 246 4.34 23.72 -0.12
N LEU A 247 3.20 24.08 0.48
CA LEU A 247 3.05 25.33 1.22
C LEU A 247 3.76 25.34 2.59
N LEU A 248 4.16 24.16 3.10
CA LEU A 248 4.91 24.10 4.36
C LEU A 248 6.37 24.52 4.15
N THR A 249 7.04 23.91 3.17
CA THR A 249 8.47 24.14 2.89
C THR A 249 8.71 25.31 1.94
N ASN A 250 7.71 25.70 1.15
CA ASN A 250 7.80 26.70 0.07
C ASN A 250 8.90 26.39 -0.96
N LYS A 251 9.28 25.11 -1.10
CA LYS A 251 10.28 24.66 -2.07
C LYS A 251 9.61 24.06 -3.31
N PRO A 252 10.29 24.12 -4.48
CA PRO A 252 9.71 23.62 -5.72
C PRO A 252 9.64 22.09 -5.75
N ILE A 253 8.56 21.58 -6.35
CA ILE A 253 8.35 20.17 -6.69
C ILE A 253 8.58 20.02 -8.19
N TRP A 254 9.25 18.95 -8.62
CA TRP A 254 9.50 18.63 -10.02
C TRP A 254 9.03 17.22 -10.36
N THR A 255 8.29 17.09 -11.44
CA THR A 255 7.83 15.79 -11.96
C THR A 255 8.09 15.72 -13.45
N GLY A 256 8.70 14.63 -13.90
CA GLY A 256 8.91 14.34 -15.31
C GLY A 256 8.66 12.86 -15.60
N SER A 257 7.94 12.56 -16.68
CA SER A 257 7.76 11.19 -17.15
C SER A 257 7.82 11.08 -18.66
N LEU A 258 8.25 9.91 -19.14
CA LEU A 258 8.30 9.58 -20.56
C LEU A 258 7.87 8.12 -20.73
N VAL A 259 6.94 7.89 -21.68
CA VAL A 259 6.53 6.55 -22.11
C VAL A 259 6.71 6.47 -23.62
N TYR A 260 7.45 5.47 -24.08
CA TYR A 260 7.57 5.12 -25.47
C TYR A 260 7.03 3.71 -25.69
N GLY A 261 6.16 3.52 -26.67
CA GLY A 261 5.65 2.20 -27.06
C GLY A 261 5.62 2.06 -28.56
N ASN A 262 5.99 0.89 -29.08
CA ASN A 262 5.88 0.57 -30.50
C ASN A 262 5.89 -0.94 -30.74
N ARG A 263 5.48 -1.35 -31.94
CA ARG A 263 5.63 -2.70 -32.44
C ARG A 263 6.53 -2.72 -33.67
N PHE A 264 7.31 -3.79 -33.81
CA PHE A 264 8.32 -3.99 -34.84
C PHE A 264 8.16 -5.37 -35.49
N ALA A 265 8.82 -5.59 -36.63
CA ALA A 265 8.85 -6.85 -37.33
C ALA A 265 7.46 -7.41 -37.65
N ASP A 266 6.62 -6.61 -38.31
CA ASP A 266 5.23 -6.96 -38.64
C ASP A 266 4.41 -7.37 -37.42
N ASP A 267 4.45 -6.53 -36.36
CA ASP A 267 3.76 -6.70 -35.09
C ASP A 267 4.25 -7.90 -34.22
N LYS A 268 5.36 -8.56 -34.60
CA LYS A 268 5.91 -9.69 -33.82
C LYS A 268 6.62 -9.28 -32.55
N ILE A 269 7.17 -8.07 -32.49
CA ILE A 269 7.92 -7.59 -31.32
C ILE A 269 7.24 -6.33 -30.82
N GLY A 270 6.71 -6.37 -29.62
CA GLY A 270 6.20 -5.22 -28.89
C GLY A 270 7.21 -4.72 -27.86
N LEU A 271 7.38 -3.40 -27.77
CA LEU A 271 8.24 -2.74 -26.77
C LEU A 271 7.49 -1.58 -26.14
N VAL A 272 7.48 -1.53 -24.80
CA VAL A 272 7.14 -0.32 -24.02
C VAL A 272 8.27 -0.03 -23.06
N VAL A 273 8.75 1.22 -23.07
CA VAL A 273 9.72 1.72 -22.10
C VAL A 273 9.09 2.90 -21.40
N SER A 274 9.16 2.94 -20.07
CA SER A 274 8.72 4.07 -19.25
C SER A 274 9.88 4.54 -18.38
N ALA A 275 9.98 5.85 -18.19
CA ALA A 275 10.90 6.47 -17.26
C ALA A 275 10.17 7.57 -16.50
N ASN A 276 10.41 7.66 -15.19
CA ASN A 276 9.82 8.65 -14.30
C ASN A 276 10.89 9.24 -13.40
N TYR A 277 10.77 10.55 -13.15
CA TYR A 277 11.57 11.30 -12.21
C TYR A 277 10.68 12.22 -11.40
N ASN A 278 10.76 12.14 -10.07
CA ASN A 278 10.09 13.04 -9.14
C ASN A 278 11.09 13.56 -8.12
N ASN A 279 11.03 14.85 -7.83
CA ASN A 279 11.77 15.48 -6.75
C ASN A 279 10.79 16.35 -5.96
N HIS A 280 10.46 15.92 -4.77
CA HIS A 280 9.50 16.55 -3.89
C HIS A 280 10.19 16.98 -2.60
N ASP A 281 10.06 18.25 -2.25
CA ASP A 281 10.38 18.74 -0.93
C ASP A 281 9.12 18.76 -0.06
N PHE A 282 9.18 18.04 1.04
CA PHE A 282 8.14 18.01 2.07
C PHE A 282 8.66 18.55 3.37
N GLY A 283 7.79 18.54 4.35
CA GLY A 283 8.12 18.72 5.74
C GLY A 283 6.88 18.42 6.56
N SER A 284 7.05 18.37 7.85
CA SER A 284 5.95 18.32 8.78
C SER A 284 6.22 19.12 10.03
N ASP A 285 5.14 19.66 10.59
CA ASP A 285 5.06 20.14 11.95
C ASP A 285 4.34 19.05 12.75
N ASN A 286 5.06 18.47 13.69
CA ASN A 286 4.62 17.26 14.41
C ASN A 286 4.70 17.50 15.92
N VAL A 287 3.68 17.03 16.63
CA VAL A 287 3.64 16.94 18.10
C VAL A 287 3.26 15.54 18.47
N GLU A 288 3.95 14.95 19.44
CA GLU A 288 3.61 13.66 20.03
C GLU A 288 3.51 13.84 21.54
N ALA A 289 2.57 13.14 22.18
CA ALA A 289 2.35 13.17 23.61
C ALA A 289 1.98 11.78 24.12
N GLU A 290 2.60 11.39 25.20
CA GLU A 290 2.32 10.16 25.94
C GLU A 290 1.54 10.53 27.21
N TRP A 291 0.39 9.88 27.38
CA TRP A 291 -0.53 10.19 28.46
C TRP A 291 -0.44 9.14 29.54
N GLU A 292 -0.30 9.62 30.79
CA GLU A 292 -0.33 8.83 32.00
C GLU A 292 -1.70 8.88 32.67
N ALA A 293 -2.09 7.78 33.33
CA ALA A 293 -3.34 7.66 34.08
C ALA A 293 -3.16 7.89 35.58
N THR A 294 -1.94 7.73 36.05
CA THR A 294 -1.58 7.80 37.47
C THR A 294 -0.34 8.68 37.66
N ALA A 295 -0.22 9.26 38.83
CA ALA A 295 0.97 9.99 39.27
C ALA A 295 1.31 9.59 40.69
N GLU A 296 2.58 9.72 41.10
CA GLU A 296 2.99 9.52 42.49
C GLU A 296 2.75 10.78 43.32
N ASP A 297 2.27 10.62 44.56
CA ASP A 297 2.14 11.69 45.52
C ASP A 297 3.49 12.01 46.21
N ALA A 298 3.52 12.98 47.12
CA ALA A 298 4.73 13.37 47.86
C ALA A 298 5.32 12.23 48.78
N ASN A 299 4.62 11.11 48.95
CA ASN A 299 5.09 9.95 49.75
C ASN A 299 5.53 8.81 48.81
N GLY A 300 5.34 8.92 47.49
CA GLY A 300 5.56 7.86 46.52
C GLY A 300 4.38 6.88 46.37
N ASP A 301 3.17 7.30 46.80
CA ASP A 301 1.96 6.50 46.62
C ASP A 301 1.21 6.96 45.35
N ASP A 302 0.79 5.99 44.50
CA ASP A 302 0.06 6.26 43.24
C ASP A 302 -1.34 6.82 43.50
N PHE A 303 -1.75 7.77 42.65
CA PHE A 303 -3.12 8.29 42.63
C PHE A 303 -3.59 8.60 41.21
N ASP A 304 -4.89 8.50 40.95
CA ASP A 304 -5.50 8.74 39.66
C ASP A 304 -5.31 10.20 39.22
N LEU A 305 -4.50 10.42 38.20
CA LEU A 305 -4.30 11.71 37.55
C LEU A 305 -3.98 11.52 36.08
N VAL A 306 -4.80 12.10 35.19
CA VAL A 306 -4.53 12.07 33.75
C VAL A 306 -3.69 13.29 33.36
N TYR A 307 -2.48 13.07 32.87
CA TYR A 307 -1.57 14.11 32.45
C TYR A 307 -0.64 13.63 31.32
N VAL A 308 0.18 14.51 30.78
CA VAL A 308 1.22 14.15 29.79
C VAL A 308 2.54 13.91 30.52
N GLY A 309 3.04 12.69 30.47
CA GLY A 309 4.32 12.29 31.05
C GLY A 309 5.51 12.65 30.15
N GLU A 310 5.34 12.48 28.84
CA GLU A 310 6.33 12.89 27.83
C GLU A 310 5.67 13.60 26.65
N MET A 311 6.34 14.61 26.07
CA MET A 311 5.88 15.36 24.91
C MET A 311 7.03 15.74 24.00
N ASP A 312 6.88 15.46 22.71
CA ASP A 312 7.79 15.87 21.66
C ASP A 312 7.20 16.98 20.78
N ILE A 313 7.98 17.99 20.48
CA ILE A 313 7.71 18.97 19.42
C ILE A 313 8.76 18.76 18.34
N ARG A 314 8.32 18.33 17.15
CA ARG A 314 9.21 17.91 16.06
C ARG A 314 8.96 18.72 14.80
N GLN A 315 10.02 19.05 14.10
CA GLN A 315 9.99 19.65 12.77
C GLN A 315 10.82 18.83 11.81
N TYR A 316 10.19 18.40 10.71
CA TYR A 316 10.84 17.61 9.67
C TYR A 316 11.01 18.42 8.39
N TYR A 317 12.17 18.25 7.76
CA TYR A 317 12.45 18.68 6.39
C TYR A 317 12.90 17.49 5.59
N VAL A 318 12.11 17.12 4.58
CA VAL A 318 12.32 15.92 3.75
C VAL A 318 12.45 16.32 2.30
N GLN A 319 13.47 15.81 1.61
CA GLN A 319 13.58 15.84 0.16
C GLN A 319 13.51 14.41 -0.37
N ARG A 320 12.47 14.09 -1.08
CA ARG A 320 12.23 12.78 -1.67
C ARG A 320 12.46 12.79 -3.16
N VAL A 321 13.42 12.02 -3.64
CA VAL A 321 13.72 11.88 -5.08
C VAL A 321 13.47 10.45 -5.52
N ARG A 322 12.49 10.28 -6.41
CA ARG A 322 12.18 9.00 -7.04
C ARG A 322 12.66 8.96 -8.48
N ARG A 323 13.21 7.83 -8.86
CA ARG A 323 13.64 7.51 -10.23
C ARG A 323 13.14 6.13 -10.56
N SER A 324 12.47 5.98 -11.69
CA SER A 324 11.90 4.70 -12.07
C SER A 324 12.10 4.48 -13.56
N VAL A 325 12.45 3.25 -13.92
CA VAL A 325 12.53 2.81 -15.31
C VAL A 325 11.86 1.44 -15.42
N SER A 326 11.03 1.26 -16.44
CA SER A 326 10.48 -0.06 -16.77
C SER A 326 10.60 -0.35 -18.26
N ALA A 327 10.74 -1.62 -18.60
CA ALA A 327 10.72 -2.10 -19.98
C ALA A 327 9.87 -3.37 -20.06
N ASN A 328 8.87 -3.36 -20.95
CA ASN A 328 8.02 -4.49 -21.27
C ASN A 328 8.22 -4.86 -22.72
N LEU A 329 8.58 -6.11 -22.97
CA LEU A 329 8.78 -6.70 -24.28
C LEU A 329 7.80 -7.86 -24.46
N ASP A 330 7.19 -7.97 -25.61
CA ASP A 330 6.48 -9.17 -26.05
C ASP A 330 7.01 -9.66 -27.39
N PHE A 331 7.20 -10.97 -27.50
CA PHE A 331 7.69 -11.66 -28.68
C PHE A 331 6.64 -12.67 -29.12
N LYS A 332 5.90 -12.39 -30.18
CA LYS A 332 5.00 -13.33 -30.83
C LYS A 332 5.86 -14.25 -31.73
N LEU A 333 6.21 -15.42 -31.23
CA LEU A 333 7.01 -16.41 -31.99
C LEU A 333 6.20 -16.93 -33.18
N ASP A 334 4.93 -17.22 -32.95
CA ASP A 334 3.90 -17.52 -33.93
C ASP A 334 2.52 -17.16 -33.33
N GLU A 335 1.45 -17.61 -33.99
CA GLU A 335 0.07 -17.28 -33.60
C GLU A 335 -0.35 -17.94 -32.29
N ASN A 336 0.32 -18.99 -31.85
CA ASN A 336 0.02 -19.76 -30.65
C ASN A 336 1.03 -19.56 -29.51
N ASN A 337 2.16 -18.90 -29.77
CA ASN A 337 3.28 -18.82 -28.83
C ASN A 337 3.75 -17.39 -28.65
N THR A 338 3.63 -16.87 -27.43
CA THR A 338 4.11 -15.53 -27.07
C THR A 338 4.99 -15.61 -25.82
N ILE A 339 6.12 -14.93 -25.86
CA ILE A 339 7.01 -14.74 -24.69
C ILE A 339 6.99 -13.27 -24.29
N TYR A 340 6.92 -13.01 -23.00
CA TYR A 340 6.99 -11.67 -22.42
C TYR A 340 8.21 -11.56 -21.52
N VAL A 341 8.87 -10.40 -21.59
CA VAL A 341 9.93 -10.01 -20.64
C VAL A 341 9.55 -8.66 -20.06
N GLN A 342 9.42 -8.60 -18.75
CA GLN A 342 8.98 -7.40 -18.04
C GLN A 342 10.02 -7.08 -16.97
N THR A 343 10.45 -5.82 -16.92
CA THR A 343 11.42 -5.36 -15.93
C THR A 343 11.01 -4.01 -15.36
N MET A 344 11.28 -3.82 -14.09
CA MET A 344 11.06 -2.55 -13.41
C MET A 344 12.17 -2.31 -12.40
N TYR A 345 12.70 -1.09 -12.36
CA TYR A 345 13.64 -0.64 -11.37
C TYR A 345 13.17 0.71 -10.81
N ASN A 346 12.88 0.73 -9.51
CA ASN A 346 12.53 1.92 -8.76
C ASN A 346 13.64 2.22 -7.76
N TRP A 347 13.99 3.49 -7.66
CA TRP A 347 14.98 4.00 -6.73
C TRP A 347 14.45 5.28 -6.09
N ARG A 348 14.35 5.28 -4.74
CA ARG A 348 13.94 6.41 -3.91
C ARG A 348 15.07 6.78 -2.97
N ASP A 349 15.46 8.04 -2.97
CA ASP A 349 16.31 8.66 -1.96
C ASP A 349 15.46 9.62 -1.15
N ASP A 350 15.39 9.45 0.16
CA ASP A 350 14.81 10.37 1.11
C ASP A 350 15.91 10.98 1.96
N TRP A 351 16.10 12.30 1.84
CA TRP A 351 16.99 13.06 2.71
C TRP A 351 16.16 13.80 3.73
N GLU A 352 16.42 13.57 5.02
CA GLU A 352 15.66 14.11 6.13
C GLU A 352 16.55 14.76 7.17
N ASN A 353 16.14 15.96 7.65
CA ASN A 353 16.55 16.50 8.93
C ASN A 353 15.36 16.55 9.87
N ARG A 354 15.59 16.32 11.15
CA ARG A 354 14.60 16.46 12.22
C ARG A 354 15.19 17.30 13.35
N TYR A 355 14.38 18.23 13.85
CA TYR A 355 14.63 18.95 15.07
C TYR A 355 13.56 18.53 16.07
N ARG A 356 13.99 18.09 17.26
CA ARG A 356 13.10 17.57 18.29
C ARG A 356 13.39 18.20 19.63
N THR A 357 12.41 18.87 20.22
CA THR A 357 12.36 19.25 21.63
C THR A 357 11.50 18.24 22.37
N THR A 358 12.05 17.60 23.39
CA THR A 358 11.35 16.64 24.25
C THR A 358 11.20 17.25 25.64
N TYR A 359 9.99 17.20 26.18
CA TYR A 359 9.68 17.37 27.59
C TYR A 359 9.39 15.99 28.16
N ARG A 360 10.12 15.55 29.18
CA ARG A 360 10.02 14.18 29.71
C ARG A 360 10.11 14.15 31.22
N LYS A 361 9.79 13.00 31.81
CA LYS A 361 9.71 12.80 33.25
C LYS A 361 8.87 13.89 33.92
N ILE A 362 7.77 14.24 33.27
CA ILE A 362 6.88 15.27 33.80
C ILE A 362 6.16 14.70 35.02
N ALA A 363 6.33 15.38 36.15
CA ALA A 363 5.70 14.99 37.41
C ALA A 363 5.08 16.19 38.12
N PRO A 364 4.00 16.01 38.88
CA PRO A 364 3.43 17.05 39.70
C PRO A 364 4.32 17.33 40.92
N THR A 365 4.41 18.60 41.30
CA THR A 365 5.03 19.01 42.59
C THR A 365 3.93 19.36 43.59
N PHE A 366 4.22 19.17 44.88
CA PHE A 366 3.23 19.30 45.93
C PHE A 366 3.60 20.37 46.95
N ASP A 367 2.60 21.00 47.52
CA ASP A 367 2.76 21.92 48.67
C ASP A 367 2.83 21.12 49.99
N ALA A 368 3.00 21.82 51.12
CA ALA A 368 3.07 21.20 52.42
C ALA A 368 1.77 20.51 52.91
N ASN A 369 0.66 20.72 52.21
CA ASN A 369 -0.62 20.07 52.47
C ASN A 369 -0.86 18.85 51.58
N GLY A 370 0.02 18.59 50.60
CA GLY A 370 -0.14 17.54 49.60
C GLY A 370 -0.98 17.94 48.37
N ASP A 371 -1.27 19.25 48.21
CA ASP A 371 -1.95 19.73 47.02
C ASP A 371 -0.93 20.00 45.90
N ILE A 372 -1.28 19.65 44.63
CA ILE A 372 -0.44 19.94 43.47
C ILE A 372 -0.25 21.46 43.36
N ASN A 373 0.99 21.92 43.36
CA ASN A 373 1.33 23.34 43.28
C ASN A 373 2.20 23.71 42.05
N GLY A 374 2.60 22.74 41.22
CA GLY A 374 3.40 22.97 40.03
C GLY A 374 3.71 21.66 39.30
N TRP A 375 4.58 21.75 38.31
CA TRP A 375 5.08 20.64 37.51
C TRP A 375 6.59 20.79 37.34
N GLU A 376 7.30 19.69 37.31
CA GLU A 376 8.72 19.64 37.00
C GLU A 376 9.03 18.49 36.02
N GLY A 377 10.21 18.49 35.44
CA GLY A 377 10.67 17.48 34.50
C GLY A 377 12.01 17.82 33.89
N GLU A 378 12.30 17.23 32.74
CA GLU A 378 13.50 17.44 31.94
C GLU A 378 13.14 18.04 30.58
N MET A 379 14.12 18.70 29.95
CA MET A 379 13.97 19.18 28.58
C MET A 379 15.18 18.76 27.74
N ARG A 380 14.92 18.13 26.57
CA ARG A 380 15.96 17.70 25.62
C ARG A 380 15.82 18.39 24.28
N ARG A 381 16.93 18.56 23.59
CA ARG A 381 17.01 19.07 22.21
C ARG A 381 17.87 18.15 21.36
N GLN A 382 17.31 17.60 20.30
CA GLN A 382 17.99 16.65 19.43
C GLN A 382 17.94 17.08 17.98
N THR A 383 19.09 17.06 17.31
CA THR A 383 19.22 17.21 15.85
C THR A 383 19.52 15.87 15.22
N LYS A 384 18.79 15.55 14.12
CA LYS A 384 19.06 14.42 13.23
C LYS A 384 19.71 14.92 11.94
N ALA A 385 20.82 14.27 11.53
CA ALA A 385 21.51 14.54 10.27
C ALA A 385 22.16 13.27 9.70
N GLY A 386 23.05 13.39 8.72
CA GLY A 386 23.85 12.29 8.19
C GLY A 386 25.33 12.67 8.12
N GLY A 387 26.23 11.71 8.33
CA GLY A 387 27.68 11.93 8.35
C GLY A 387 28.28 12.13 6.95
N THR A 388 28.25 13.35 6.42
CA THR A 388 28.70 13.70 5.07
C THR A 388 30.20 13.50 4.87
N ILE A 389 31.00 13.61 5.92
CA ILE A 389 32.46 13.42 5.85
C ILE A 389 32.87 12.02 5.37
N TYR A 390 32.03 11.01 5.59
CA TYR A 390 32.30 9.63 5.16
C TYR A 390 31.49 9.22 3.91
N ASN A 391 30.37 9.91 3.65
CA ASN A 391 29.53 9.65 2.51
C ASN A 391 28.84 10.95 2.03
N ASP A 392 29.32 11.53 0.96
CA ASP A 392 28.79 12.78 0.39
C ASP A 392 27.36 12.65 -0.17
N ARG A 393 26.85 11.42 -0.37
CA ARG A 393 25.45 11.19 -0.78
C ARG A 393 24.44 11.59 0.30
N VAL A 394 24.80 11.54 1.58
CA VAL A 394 23.87 11.90 2.68
C VAL A 394 23.55 13.40 2.76
N LYS A 395 24.42 14.31 2.25
CA LYS A 395 24.15 15.76 2.11
C LYS A 395 23.76 16.43 3.42
N ASP A 396 24.47 16.16 4.49
CA ASP A 396 24.17 16.66 5.84
C ASP A 396 22.75 16.31 6.34
N ARG A 397 22.18 15.20 5.83
CA ARG A 397 20.83 14.70 6.15
C ARG A 397 20.85 13.18 6.33
N ARG A 398 19.99 12.68 7.16
CA ARG A 398 19.71 11.25 7.13
C ARG A 398 19.26 10.87 5.72
N LEU A 399 19.93 9.90 5.11
CA LEU A 399 19.55 9.31 3.82
C LEU A 399 18.85 7.97 4.03
N GLU A 400 17.65 7.81 3.46
CA GLU A 400 17.01 6.53 3.28
C GLU A 400 17.01 6.20 1.78
N ASP A 401 17.86 5.24 1.39
CA ASP A 401 17.99 4.76 0.00
C ASP A 401 17.19 3.47 -0.16
N GLN A 402 16.02 3.55 -0.78
CA GLN A 402 15.18 2.39 -1.07
C GLN A 402 15.20 2.05 -2.54
N ARG A 403 15.36 0.75 -2.82
CA ARG A 403 15.42 0.23 -4.19
C ARG A 403 14.56 -1.01 -4.37
N VAL A 404 13.83 -1.08 -5.48
CA VAL A 404 13.05 -2.25 -5.87
C VAL A 404 13.37 -2.59 -7.32
N LEU A 405 13.92 -3.78 -7.54
CA LEU A 405 14.19 -4.37 -8.85
C LEU A 405 13.28 -5.58 -9.04
N ASN A 406 12.56 -5.63 -10.16
CA ASN A 406 11.73 -6.78 -10.53
C ASN A 406 12.04 -7.17 -11.98
N GLY A 407 12.16 -8.46 -12.23
CA GLY A 407 12.31 -9.03 -13.57
C GLY A 407 11.47 -10.29 -13.73
N THR A 408 10.58 -10.31 -14.72
CA THR A 408 9.67 -11.42 -15.02
C THR A 408 9.85 -11.87 -16.46
N VAL A 409 9.94 -13.18 -16.66
CA VAL A 409 9.80 -13.83 -17.97
C VAL A 409 8.54 -14.69 -17.92
N ARG A 410 7.66 -14.56 -18.90
CA ARG A 410 6.39 -15.27 -18.99
C ARG A 410 6.18 -15.83 -20.39
N GLY A 411 5.61 -17.02 -20.49
CA GLY A 411 5.21 -17.65 -21.74
C GLY A 411 3.73 -18.03 -21.76
N GLU A 412 3.11 -17.81 -22.89
CA GLU A 412 1.73 -18.23 -23.21
C GLU A 412 1.78 -19.09 -24.47
N HIS A 413 1.29 -20.33 -24.35
CA HIS A 413 1.34 -21.34 -25.40
C HIS A 413 0.01 -22.05 -25.55
N LEU A 414 -0.44 -22.16 -26.79
CA LEU A 414 -1.65 -22.91 -27.14
C LEU A 414 -1.27 -24.15 -27.94
N PHE A 415 -1.51 -25.34 -27.37
CA PHE A 415 -1.27 -26.64 -28.01
C PHE A 415 -2.62 -27.32 -28.34
N GLY A 416 -3.17 -27.04 -29.52
CA GLY A 416 -4.55 -27.39 -29.83
C GLY A 416 -5.51 -26.66 -28.90
N ASN A 417 -6.21 -27.38 -28.01
CA ASN A 417 -7.12 -26.77 -27.01
C ASN A 417 -6.49 -26.59 -25.61
N LEU A 418 -5.24 -27.04 -25.42
CA LEU A 418 -4.54 -26.90 -24.15
C LEU A 418 -3.79 -25.57 -24.12
N ASP A 419 -4.12 -24.67 -23.17
CA ASP A 419 -3.29 -23.54 -22.82
C ASP A 419 -2.28 -23.93 -21.76
N LEU A 420 -1.03 -23.57 -22.01
CA LEU A 420 0.06 -23.59 -21.05
C LEU A 420 0.54 -22.16 -20.81
N ASN A 421 0.40 -21.68 -19.59
CA ASN A 421 0.94 -20.42 -19.13
C ASN A 421 2.00 -20.69 -18.07
N TRP A 422 3.14 -20.02 -18.16
CA TRP A 422 4.16 -20.11 -17.15
C TRP A 422 4.82 -18.75 -16.93
N SER A 423 5.32 -18.53 -15.70
CA SER A 423 6.12 -17.35 -15.37
C SER A 423 7.28 -17.72 -14.44
N PHE A 424 8.33 -16.95 -14.54
CA PHE A 424 9.42 -16.91 -13.59
C PHE A 424 9.75 -15.47 -13.29
N THR A 425 9.77 -15.11 -12.00
CA THR A 425 10.08 -13.77 -11.51
C THR A 425 11.22 -13.85 -10.51
N ALA A 426 12.18 -12.93 -10.63
CA ALA A 426 13.16 -12.63 -9.62
C ALA A 426 13.05 -11.15 -9.25
N ALA A 427 12.96 -10.86 -7.96
CA ALA A 427 12.80 -9.51 -7.46
C ALA A 427 13.65 -9.29 -6.21
N LYS A 428 14.13 -8.06 -6.05
CA LYS A 428 14.91 -7.61 -4.89
C LYS A 428 14.39 -6.25 -4.43
N ALA A 429 14.18 -6.11 -3.11
CA ALA A 429 14.01 -4.83 -2.45
C ALA A 429 15.12 -4.62 -1.42
N SER A 430 15.54 -3.38 -1.22
CA SER A 430 16.50 -3.03 -0.18
C SER A 430 16.25 -1.61 0.33
N GLU A 431 16.59 -1.41 1.60
CA GLU A 431 16.68 -0.11 2.25
C GLU A 431 18.05 0.02 2.92
N GLU A 432 18.68 1.16 2.72
CA GLU A 432 19.97 1.51 3.32
C GLU A 432 19.89 2.90 3.95
N ARG A 433 20.27 3.01 5.22
CA ARG A 433 20.41 4.28 5.94
C ARG A 433 21.85 4.40 6.46
N PRO A 434 22.76 4.97 5.66
CA PRO A 434 24.16 5.04 6.02
C PRO A 434 24.44 6.30 6.84
N PHE A 435 25.28 6.15 7.87
CA PHE A 435 25.80 7.24 8.70
C PHE A 435 24.71 8.19 9.21
N GLU A 436 23.59 7.67 9.66
CA GLU A 436 22.54 8.43 10.34
C GLU A 436 23.09 8.87 11.71
N ARG A 437 22.96 10.16 12.05
CA ARG A 437 23.54 10.75 13.24
C ARG A 437 22.52 11.52 14.05
N TYR A 438 22.66 11.41 15.37
CA TYR A 438 21.94 12.23 16.33
C TYR A 438 22.92 12.91 17.29
N ILE A 439 22.62 14.17 17.62
CA ILE A 439 23.27 14.85 18.75
C ILE A 439 22.17 15.38 19.66
N ARG A 440 22.29 15.10 20.95
CA ARG A 440 21.33 15.45 21.97
C ARG A 440 21.98 16.26 23.07
N TYR A 441 21.26 17.29 23.50
CA TYR A 441 21.60 18.11 24.65
C TYR A 441 20.40 18.13 25.57
N GLU A 442 20.67 18.15 26.91
CA GLU A 442 19.59 18.16 27.90
C GLU A 442 19.77 19.26 28.94
N GLN A 443 18.65 19.73 29.46
CA GLN A 443 18.53 20.51 30.68
C GLN A 443 17.90 19.57 31.72
N GLY A 444 18.69 19.26 32.75
CA GLY A 444 18.47 18.15 33.68
C GLY A 444 17.27 18.28 34.61
N ASP A 445 17.16 17.32 35.52
CA ASP A 445 16.03 17.03 36.40
C ASP A 445 15.50 18.25 37.18
N GLY A 446 14.19 18.28 37.41
CA GLY A 446 13.55 19.24 38.28
C GLY A 446 13.38 20.62 37.66
N LEU A 447 13.38 20.74 36.32
CA LEU A 447 13.08 22.00 35.63
C LEU A 447 11.58 22.34 35.82
N PRO A 448 11.25 23.50 36.48
CA PRO A 448 9.85 23.84 36.70
C PRO A 448 9.12 24.28 35.44
N PHE A 449 7.94 23.71 35.19
CA PHE A 449 7.08 24.01 34.05
C PHE A 449 5.73 24.61 34.43
N ASN A 450 5.22 25.51 33.58
CA ASN A 450 3.81 25.81 33.48
C ASN A 450 3.15 24.80 32.54
N TYR A 451 2.18 24.07 33.02
CA TYR A 451 1.42 23.06 32.25
C TYR A 451 -0.07 23.24 32.50
N ASP A 452 -0.86 23.34 31.43
CA ASP A 452 -2.34 23.36 31.52
C ASP A 452 -2.91 21.97 31.24
N ILE A 453 -3.11 21.21 32.32
CA ILE A 453 -3.66 19.85 32.31
C ILE A 453 -5.06 19.75 31.64
N ASN A 454 -5.79 20.86 31.50
CA ASN A 454 -7.12 20.87 30.88
C ASN A 454 -7.06 20.99 29.35
N ASN A 455 -5.91 21.36 28.78
CA ASN A 455 -5.74 21.47 27.34
C ASN A 455 -5.20 20.15 26.76
N THR A 456 -6.07 19.14 26.66
CA THR A 456 -5.69 17.79 26.21
C THR A 456 -5.54 17.68 24.68
N GLU A 457 -6.14 18.59 23.93
CA GLU A 457 -6.03 18.60 22.46
C GLU A 457 -4.67 19.19 22.00
N PHE A 458 -4.18 20.20 22.72
CA PHE A 458 -2.88 20.85 22.46
C PHE A 458 -2.10 21.03 23.76
N PRO A 459 -1.65 19.93 24.40
CA PRO A 459 -0.88 20.02 25.63
C PRO A 459 0.39 20.86 25.40
N SER A 460 0.76 21.71 26.36
CA SER A 460 1.93 22.58 26.20
C SER A 460 2.66 22.80 27.52
N PHE A 461 3.97 22.83 27.42
CA PHE A 461 4.89 23.11 28.52
C PHE A 461 5.68 24.37 28.26
N THR A 462 5.83 25.22 29.26
CA THR A 462 6.72 26.37 29.20
C THR A 462 7.50 26.48 30.51
N ALA A 463 8.82 26.66 30.43
CA ALA A 463 9.65 26.85 31.62
C ALA A 463 9.13 28.05 32.44
N VAL A 464 9.05 27.87 33.76
CA VAL A 464 8.62 28.97 34.68
C VAL A 464 9.57 30.17 34.57
N ASN A 465 10.85 29.92 34.44
CA ASN A 465 11.86 30.96 34.19
C ASN A 465 12.51 30.68 32.83
N PRO A 466 12.32 31.57 31.82
CA PRO A 466 12.88 31.36 30.48
C PRO A 466 14.43 31.33 30.46
N ALA A 467 15.13 31.84 31.50
CA ALA A 467 16.57 31.78 31.58
C ALA A 467 17.11 30.35 31.79
N ASP A 468 16.28 29.46 32.38
CA ASP A 468 16.70 28.08 32.66
C ASP A 468 16.72 27.20 31.38
N VAL A 469 16.11 27.70 30.29
CA VAL A 469 16.11 27.04 28.97
C VAL A 469 16.88 27.82 27.91
N ALA A 470 17.79 28.72 28.36
CA ALA A 470 18.73 29.38 27.46
C ALA A 470 19.72 28.35 26.86
N VAL A 471 20.23 28.62 25.64
CA VAL A 471 21.07 27.67 24.88
C VAL A 471 22.26 27.12 25.68
N GLY A 472 22.93 27.96 26.49
CA GLY A 472 24.06 27.53 27.32
C GLY A 472 23.69 26.74 28.60
N MET A 473 22.39 26.51 28.84
CA MET A 473 21.91 25.65 29.95
C MET A 473 21.74 24.19 29.55
N PHE A 474 21.78 23.90 28.25
CA PHE A 474 21.69 22.56 27.73
C PHE A 474 23.08 21.94 27.67
N THR A 475 23.32 20.92 28.47
CA THR A 475 24.59 20.18 28.54
C THR A 475 24.57 19.00 27.54
N PHE A 476 25.74 18.62 27.05
CA PHE A 476 25.91 17.48 26.16
C PHE A 476 25.37 16.20 26.84
N ASP A 477 24.55 15.43 26.13
CA ASP A 477 23.95 14.20 26.60
C ASP A 477 24.41 13.03 25.72
N GLU A 478 24.15 13.06 24.42
CA GLU A 478 24.38 11.92 23.55
C GLU A 478 24.85 12.34 22.15
N LEU A 479 25.73 11.54 21.55
CA LEU A 479 26.11 11.64 20.13
C LEU A 479 26.23 10.23 19.55
N THR A 480 25.40 9.95 18.54
CA THR A 480 25.31 8.61 17.93
C THR A 480 25.55 8.62 16.44
N GLU A 481 26.01 7.48 15.91
CA GLU A 481 26.03 7.16 14.48
C GLU A 481 25.54 5.74 14.26
N GLU A 482 24.56 5.57 13.38
CA GLU A 482 24.02 4.27 13.02
C GLU A 482 24.05 4.02 11.51
N ASN A 483 24.16 2.73 11.13
CA ASN A 483 23.96 2.29 9.78
C ASN A 483 22.92 1.18 9.80
N GLN A 484 21.91 1.30 8.93
CA GLN A 484 20.85 0.31 8.80
C GLN A 484 20.82 -0.25 7.39
N TYR A 485 20.65 -1.56 7.28
CA TYR A 485 20.48 -2.24 6.00
C TYR A 485 19.44 -3.36 6.09
N THR A 486 18.45 -3.30 5.21
CA THR A 486 17.47 -4.37 5.01
C THR A 486 17.45 -4.79 3.56
N GLU A 487 17.35 -6.09 3.31
CA GLU A 487 17.25 -6.68 1.98
C GLU A 487 16.22 -7.80 1.96
N GLU A 488 15.36 -7.82 0.94
CA GLU A 488 14.46 -8.95 0.66
C GLU A 488 14.61 -9.38 -0.79
N MET A 489 14.75 -10.70 -1.01
CA MET A 489 14.82 -11.32 -2.34
C MET A 489 13.66 -12.31 -2.51
N ASP A 490 12.94 -12.19 -3.63
CA ASP A 490 11.83 -13.06 -4.02
C ASP A 490 12.13 -13.80 -5.30
N TYR A 491 11.85 -15.09 -5.32
CA TYR A 491 11.86 -15.95 -6.50
C TYR A 491 10.50 -16.63 -6.65
N ASN A 492 9.80 -16.36 -7.74
CA ASN A 492 8.49 -16.94 -8.01
C ASN A 492 8.55 -17.76 -9.31
N GLY A 493 7.99 -18.97 -9.27
CA GLY A 493 7.80 -19.81 -10.45
C GLY A 493 6.35 -20.28 -10.49
N ARG A 494 5.70 -20.18 -11.66
CA ARG A 494 4.29 -20.56 -11.85
C ARG A 494 4.12 -21.33 -13.14
N ILE A 495 3.25 -22.35 -13.12
CA ILE A 495 2.80 -23.08 -14.32
C ILE A 495 1.30 -23.31 -14.18
N ASP A 496 0.54 -22.94 -15.21
CA ASP A 496 -0.89 -23.12 -15.30
C ASP A 496 -1.23 -23.88 -16.59
N LEU A 497 -2.11 -24.84 -16.48
CA LEU A 497 -2.68 -25.60 -17.59
C LEU A 497 -4.18 -25.40 -17.60
N SER A 498 -4.76 -25.08 -18.74
CA SER A 498 -6.21 -25.00 -18.88
C SER A 498 -6.73 -25.73 -20.12
N LEU A 499 -7.88 -26.39 -19.93
CA LEU A 499 -8.57 -27.13 -20.95
C LEU A 499 -10.04 -26.71 -21.01
N PRO A 500 -10.61 -26.46 -22.21
CA PRO A 500 -12.01 -26.17 -22.33
C PRO A 500 -12.85 -27.40 -21.99
N THR A 501 -14.02 -27.16 -21.41
CA THR A 501 -15.06 -28.17 -21.15
C THR A 501 -16.35 -27.74 -21.81
N VAL A 502 -17.20 -28.73 -22.17
CA VAL A 502 -18.54 -28.46 -22.66
C VAL A 502 -19.49 -29.40 -21.89
N ILE A 503 -20.46 -28.83 -21.19
CA ILE A 503 -21.46 -29.55 -20.41
C ILE A 503 -22.84 -29.04 -20.81
N ALA A 504 -23.69 -29.93 -21.33
CA ALA A 504 -25.05 -29.60 -21.80
C ALA A 504 -25.05 -28.42 -22.80
N ASP A 505 -24.14 -28.43 -23.76
CA ASP A 505 -23.89 -27.40 -24.78
C ASP A 505 -23.36 -26.05 -24.28
N ASN A 506 -23.15 -25.92 -22.96
CA ASN A 506 -22.53 -24.70 -22.38
C ASN A 506 -21.02 -24.87 -22.24
N THR A 507 -20.31 -23.80 -22.52
CA THR A 507 -18.83 -23.72 -22.45
C THR A 507 -18.32 -23.59 -21.04
N GLY A 508 -17.13 -24.10 -20.81
CA GLY A 508 -16.41 -23.96 -19.54
C GLY A 508 -14.93 -24.27 -19.69
N GLU A 509 -14.24 -24.31 -18.58
CA GLU A 509 -12.80 -24.54 -18.50
C GLU A 509 -12.42 -25.25 -17.20
N VAL A 510 -11.57 -26.24 -17.28
CA VAL A 510 -10.82 -26.76 -16.12
C VAL A 510 -9.41 -26.23 -16.16
N LYS A 511 -8.98 -25.64 -15.05
CA LYS A 511 -7.64 -25.08 -14.88
C LYS A 511 -6.95 -25.70 -13.68
N ALA A 512 -5.70 -26.12 -13.85
CA ALA A 512 -4.85 -26.62 -12.78
C ALA A 512 -3.50 -25.90 -12.83
N GLY A 513 -2.91 -25.64 -11.69
CA GLY A 513 -1.63 -24.98 -11.67
C GLY A 513 -0.82 -25.27 -10.43
N PHE A 514 0.44 -24.94 -10.53
CA PHE A 514 1.44 -25.05 -9.48
C PHE A 514 2.23 -23.78 -9.37
N ARG A 515 2.54 -23.36 -8.13
CA ARG A 515 3.34 -22.18 -7.83
C ARG A 515 4.36 -22.49 -6.76
N TYR A 516 5.58 -22.05 -6.99
CA TYR A 516 6.65 -21.96 -5.99
C TYR A 516 6.98 -20.50 -5.74
N ARG A 517 7.12 -20.11 -4.46
CA ARG A 517 7.59 -18.80 -4.03
C ARG A 517 8.63 -18.98 -2.94
N GLY A 518 9.84 -18.52 -3.19
CA GLY A 518 10.94 -18.48 -2.23
C GLY A 518 11.27 -17.06 -1.87
N LYS A 519 11.44 -16.77 -0.59
CA LYS A 519 11.81 -15.46 -0.04
C LYS A 519 12.97 -15.57 0.90
N GLN A 520 13.85 -14.59 0.84
CA GLN A 520 14.96 -14.41 1.79
C GLN A 520 14.93 -12.97 2.25
N LYS A 521 14.94 -12.75 3.56
CA LYS A 521 14.98 -11.41 4.17
C LYS A 521 16.09 -11.35 5.18
N ASN A 522 16.87 -10.29 5.12
CA ASN A 522 17.99 -10.02 6.01
C ASN A 522 17.93 -8.58 6.49
N ARG A 523 18.10 -8.36 7.79
CA ARG A 523 18.25 -7.05 8.41
C ARG A 523 19.56 -7.04 9.18
N ALA A 524 20.42 -6.06 8.92
CA ALA A 524 21.75 -5.92 9.49
C ALA A 524 22.02 -4.44 9.79
N ASN A 525 21.90 -4.09 11.04
CA ASN A 525 22.11 -2.72 11.55
C ASN A 525 23.34 -2.72 12.47
N ASN A 526 23.90 -1.54 12.70
CA ASN A 526 24.84 -1.28 13.79
C ASN A 526 24.59 0.11 14.39
N PHE A 527 25.02 0.30 15.62
CA PHE A 527 24.83 1.55 16.36
C PHE A 527 26.07 1.82 17.22
N PHE A 528 26.53 3.05 17.21
CA PHE A 528 27.68 3.53 17.97
C PHE A 528 27.33 4.80 18.72
N GLU A 529 27.76 4.86 19.98
CA GLU A 529 27.81 6.10 20.76
C GLU A 529 29.21 6.65 20.77
N TYR A 530 29.33 7.99 20.84
CA TYR A 530 30.58 8.69 20.81
C TYR A 530 30.68 9.70 21.96
N ALA A 531 31.66 9.51 22.82
CA ALA A 531 32.02 10.47 23.84
C ALA A 531 33.13 11.44 23.35
N PRO A 532 32.92 12.77 23.44
CA PRO A 532 33.95 13.72 23.06
C PRO A 532 35.13 13.70 24.04
N LEU A 533 36.37 13.68 23.53
CA LEU A 533 37.59 13.72 24.34
C LEU A 533 38.03 15.12 24.75
N GLY A 534 37.18 16.14 24.53
CA GLY A 534 37.45 17.56 24.86
C GLY A 534 36.17 18.30 25.23
N SER A 535 36.28 19.47 25.80
CA SER A 535 35.16 20.28 26.28
C SER A 535 34.46 21.13 25.20
N ASN A 536 34.68 20.81 23.91
CA ASN A 536 34.10 21.61 22.82
C ASN A 536 32.61 21.36 22.58
N LEU A 537 32.08 20.31 23.19
CA LEU A 537 30.65 19.87 23.09
C LEU A 537 29.95 19.97 24.46
N ASP A 538 30.60 20.46 25.54
CA ASP A 538 30.05 20.38 26.92
C ASP A 538 28.69 21.06 27.07
N ASP A 539 28.43 22.15 26.31
CA ASP A 539 27.13 22.79 26.26
C ASP A 539 26.78 23.25 24.83
N MET A 540 25.46 23.39 24.56
CA MET A 540 24.98 23.70 23.21
C MET A 540 25.41 25.09 22.70
N SER A 541 25.84 26.01 23.56
CA SER A 541 26.35 27.33 23.11
C SER A 541 27.75 27.28 22.52
N LEU A 542 28.50 26.19 22.73
CA LEU A 542 29.86 25.99 22.22
C LEU A 542 29.88 25.46 20.79
N VAL A 543 28.74 24.99 20.27
CA VAL A 543 28.61 24.41 18.93
C VAL A 543 27.83 25.32 18.00
N ALA A 544 27.97 25.13 16.69
CA ALA A 544 27.14 25.81 15.71
C ALA A 544 25.67 25.45 15.89
N ASN A 545 24.86 26.45 16.22
CA ASN A 545 23.42 26.25 16.47
C ASN A 545 22.60 27.34 15.75
N GLU A 546 21.33 27.10 15.52
CA GLU A 546 20.39 27.99 14.86
C GLU A 546 18.99 27.83 15.48
N ASP A 547 18.23 28.94 15.52
CA ASP A 547 16.84 28.94 15.97
C ASP A 547 15.91 28.57 14.82
N TYR A 548 15.25 27.43 14.93
CA TYR A 548 14.30 26.90 13.94
C TYR A 548 12.85 27.23 14.27
N SER A 549 12.60 28.07 15.24
CA SER A 549 11.26 28.54 15.60
C SER A 549 10.59 29.26 14.44
N LYS A 550 9.28 29.15 14.33
CA LYS A 550 8.47 29.83 13.32
C LYS A 550 7.12 30.27 13.87
N ASP A 551 6.64 31.44 13.41
CA ASP A 551 5.39 32.05 13.90
C ASP A 551 4.10 31.27 13.52
N ASN A 552 4.20 30.29 12.60
CA ASN A 552 3.06 29.57 12.05
C ASN A 552 3.26 28.05 12.11
N TYR A 553 3.59 27.56 13.29
CA TYR A 553 3.62 26.11 13.53
C TYR A 553 2.22 25.53 13.40
N LEU A 554 2.04 24.55 12.51
CA LEU A 554 0.70 24.09 12.11
C LEU A 554 0.03 23.18 13.16
N ALA A 555 0.81 22.45 13.95
CA ALA A 555 0.30 21.50 14.94
C ALA A 555 -0.07 22.16 16.29
N GLY A 556 -0.12 23.50 16.37
CA GLY A 556 -0.46 24.27 17.56
C GLY A 556 0.48 25.48 17.75
N ASP A 557 0.30 26.22 18.82
CA ASP A 557 1.15 27.37 19.18
C ASP A 557 2.43 26.89 19.88
N TYR A 558 3.28 26.16 19.15
CA TYR A 558 4.52 25.61 19.68
C TYR A 558 5.75 26.32 19.13
N ASN A 559 6.80 26.31 19.93
CA ASN A 559 8.11 26.81 19.58
C ASN A 559 9.13 25.66 19.64
N VAL A 560 9.67 25.25 18.50
CA VAL A 560 10.68 24.20 18.46
C VAL A 560 11.99 24.61 19.13
N GLY A 561 12.41 25.86 18.96
CA GLY A 561 13.62 26.42 19.59
C GLY A 561 14.92 26.30 18.79
N THR A 562 16.03 26.40 19.51
CA THR A 562 17.39 26.38 18.95
C THR A 562 17.99 25.00 19.00
N PHE A 563 18.68 24.59 17.92
CA PHE A 563 19.29 23.25 17.76
C PHE A 563 20.67 23.35 17.13
N VAL A 564 21.49 22.33 17.33
CA VAL A 564 22.74 22.15 16.59
C VAL A 564 22.46 22.10 15.09
N THR A 565 23.26 22.79 14.28
CA THR A 565 23.06 22.78 12.84
C THR A 565 23.40 21.41 12.23
N PRO A 566 22.61 20.90 11.25
CA PRO A 566 22.91 19.64 10.58
C PRO A 566 24.30 19.59 9.95
N GLU A 567 24.77 20.72 9.40
CA GLU A 567 26.08 20.86 8.79
C GLU A 567 27.22 20.66 9.80
N TYR A 568 27.05 21.14 11.03
CA TYR A 568 28.03 20.93 12.09
C TYR A 568 28.08 19.44 12.47
N LEU A 569 26.95 18.83 12.77
CA LEU A 569 26.84 17.41 13.12
C LEU A 569 27.40 16.50 12.01
N ALA A 570 27.08 16.79 10.76
CA ALA A 570 27.51 16.00 9.61
C ALA A 570 29.02 15.99 9.38
N GLN A 571 29.73 17.05 9.81
CA GLN A 571 31.17 17.23 9.60
C GLN A 571 32.02 16.79 10.79
N LEU A 572 31.42 16.31 11.88
CA LEU A 572 32.18 15.73 12.99
C LEU A 572 32.92 14.47 12.51
N ASP A 573 34.24 14.41 12.79
CA ASP A 573 35.10 13.25 12.44
C ASP A 573 35.03 12.22 13.57
N LEU A 574 33.88 11.54 13.69
CA LEU A 574 33.57 10.64 14.81
C LEU A 574 34.53 9.45 14.89
N HIS A 575 35.11 9.00 13.76
CA HIS A 575 36.04 7.88 13.74
C HIS A 575 37.49 8.30 14.06
N ASN A 576 37.70 9.57 14.45
CA ASN A 576 38.98 10.05 14.89
C ASN A 576 39.17 9.85 16.39
N GLU A 577 39.84 8.77 16.76
CA GLU A 577 40.12 8.37 18.16
C GLU A 577 40.88 9.41 19.00
N THR A 578 41.39 10.52 18.40
CA THR A 578 41.94 11.63 19.14
C THR A 578 40.93 12.70 19.52
N LEU A 579 39.73 12.65 18.96
CA LEU A 579 38.65 13.61 19.20
C LEU A 579 37.45 12.97 19.91
N PHE A 580 37.20 11.70 19.64
CA PHE A 580 36.06 10.94 20.15
C PHE A 580 36.46 9.53 20.58
N GLU A 581 35.85 9.04 21.64
CA GLU A 581 35.84 7.64 22.04
C GLU A 581 34.51 7.03 21.56
N GLY A 582 34.58 6.10 20.61
CA GLY A 582 33.39 5.42 20.06
C GLY A 582 33.19 4.08 20.71
N GLN A 583 31.96 3.77 21.13
CA GLN A 583 31.52 2.50 21.67
C GLN A 583 30.38 1.95 20.83
N GLU A 584 30.49 0.68 20.44
CA GLU A 584 29.37 -0.04 19.84
C GLU A 584 28.37 -0.43 20.94
N VAL A 585 27.05 -0.22 20.69
CA VAL A 585 25.98 -0.48 21.64
C VAL A 585 25.05 -1.57 21.07
N PRO A 586 25.36 -2.86 21.32
CA PRO A 586 24.60 -3.98 20.72
C PRO A 586 23.12 -4.02 21.11
N SER A 587 22.73 -3.55 22.29
CA SER A 587 21.34 -3.47 22.74
C SER A 587 20.46 -2.67 21.78
N GLU A 588 20.97 -1.57 21.23
CA GLU A 588 20.23 -0.66 20.38
C GLU A 588 19.87 -1.23 18.99
N TYR A 589 20.57 -2.27 18.53
CA TYR A 589 20.34 -2.77 17.17
C TYR A 589 20.26 -4.28 17.03
N LEU A 590 20.88 -5.03 17.94
CA LEU A 590 21.13 -6.46 17.71
C LEU A 590 19.85 -7.29 17.81
N ALA A 591 18.91 -6.93 18.69
CA ALA A 591 17.59 -7.54 18.78
C ALA A 591 16.78 -7.35 17.47
N GLY A 592 16.95 -6.20 16.81
CA GLY A 592 16.34 -5.88 15.52
C GLY A 592 16.95 -6.61 14.32
N ASN A 593 18.16 -7.18 14.43
CA ASN A 593 18.84 -7.91 13.35
C ASN A 593 18.35 -9.34 13.23
N TYR A 594 18.03 -9.78 12.01
CA TYR A 594 17.55 -11.13 11.78
C TYR A 594 17.76 -11.61 10.35
N GLU A 595 17.68 -12.94 10.18
CA GLU A 595 17.57 -13.60 8.89
C GLU A 595 16.27 -14.42 8.84
N ALA A 596 15.52 -14.33 7.75
CA ALA A 596 14.34 -15.14 7.51
C ALA A 596 14.34 -15.73 6.10
N ASN A 597 13.98 -17.02 6.00
CA ASN A 597 13.79 -17.72 4.74
C ASN A 597 12.39 -18.34 4.72
N GLU A 598 11.65 -18.11 3.65
CA GLU A 598 10.30 -18.66 3.46
C GLU A 598 10.20 -19.36 2.11
N ALA A 599 9.64 -20.55 2.10
CA ALA A 599 9.27 -21.27 0.90
C ALA A 599 7.80 -21.63 0.92
N ILE A 600 7.06 -21.26 -0.12
CA ILE A 600 5.64 -21.55 -0.28
C ILE A 600 5.45 -22.40 -1.53
N LEU A 601 4.88 -23.59 -1.36
CA LEU A 601 4.45 -24.46 -2.44
C LEU A 601 2.94 -24.42 -2.53
N GLY A 602 2.39 -23.92 -3.63
CA GLY A 602 0.96 -23.85 -3.89
C GLY A 602 0.55 -24.72 -5.07
N GLY A 603 -0.55 -25.41 -4.94
CA GLY A 603 -1.19 -26.12 -6.05
C GLY A 603 -2.70 -25.87 -6.04
N TYR A 604 -3.32 -25.79 -7.20
CA TYR A 604 -4.77 -25.62 -7.29
C TYR A 604 -5.40 -26.40 -8.44
N LEU A 605 -6.68 -26.68 -8.27
CA LEU A 605 -7.57 -27.17 -9.30
C LEU A 605 -8.84 -26.32 -9.28
N MET A 606 -9.26 -25.84 -10.45
CA MET A 606 -10.39 -24.94 -10.61
C MET A 606 -11.23 -25.36 -11.83
N TRP A 607 -12.53 -25.27 -11.69
CA TRP A 607 -13.50 -25.49 -12.75
C TRP A 607 -14.41 -24.27 -12.88
N ASN A 608 -14.41 -23.65 -14.06
CA ASN A 608 -15.28 -22.53 -14.43
C ASN A 608 -16.23 -23.01 -15.52
N GLN A 609 -17.55 -22.91 -15.34
CA GLN A 609 -18.55 -23.47 -16.24
C GLN A 609 -19.80 -22.62 -16.30
N ASP A 610 -20.24 -22.31 -17.48
CA ASP A 610 -21.57 -21.81 -17.72
C ASP A 610 -22.56 -22.96 -17.53
N LEU A 611 -23.43 -22.87 -16.53
CA LEU A 611 -24.45 -23.85 -16.23
C LEU A 611 -25.72 -23.64 -17.08
N THR A 612 -25.97 -22.38 -17.40
CA THR A 612 -27.02 -21.91 -18.30
C THR A 612 -26.55 -20.64 -18.98
N ASP A 613 -27.28 -20.11 -19.97
CA ASP A 613 -26.99 -18.82 -20.61
C ASP A 613 -26.90 -17.65 -19.62
N LYS A 614 -27.33 -17.81 -18.37
CA LYS A 614 -27.38 -16.76 -17.34
C LYS A 614 -26.61 -17.06 -16.08
N LEU A 615 -26.26 -18.30 -15.83
CA LEU A 615 -25.63 -18.73 -14.59
C LEU A 615 -24.30 -19.42 -14.87
N ALA A 616 -23.23 -18.85 -14.38
CA ALA A 616 -21.90 -19.43 -14.37
C ALA A 616 -21.46 -19.75 -12.93
N ILE A 617 -20.71 -20.84 -12.78
CA ILE A 617 -20.05 -21.25 -11.54
C ILE A 617 -18.54 -21.36 -11.76
N LEU A 618 -17.77 -20.84 -10.81
CA LEU A 618 -16.36 -21.14 -10.66
C LEU A 618 -16.17 -21.81 -9.30
N ALA A 619 -15.69 -23.04 -9.28
CA ALA A 619 -15.42 -23.78 -8.06
C ALA A 619 -14.02 -24.37 -8.09
N GLY A 620 -13.34 -24.42 -6.97
CA GLY A 620 -12.02 -25.01 -6.91
C GLY A 620 -11.43 -25.06 -5.51
N VAL A 621 -10.24 -25.59 -5.43
CA VAL A 621 -9.48 -25.69 -4.20
C VAL A 621 -8.02 -25.34 -4.46
N ARG A 622 -7.46 -24.60 -3.56
CA ARG A 622 -6.03 -24.31 -3.46
C ARG A 622 -5.44 -24.94 -2.21
N VAL A 623 -4.26 -25.51 -2.32
CA VAL A 623 -3.49 -26.03 -1.19
C VAL A 623 -2.15 -25.32 -1.18
N GLU A 624 -1.78 -24.74 -0.04
CA GLU A 624 -0.48 -24.11 0.17
C GLU A 624 0.23 -24.76 1.35
N ASN A 625 1.48 -25.16 1.13
CA ASN A 625 2.41 -25.53 2.19
C ASN A 625 3.42 -24.40 2.36
N THR A 626 3.57 -23.90 3.58
CA THR A 626 4.53 -22.86 3.95
C THR A 626 5.56 -23.45 4.88
N ALA A 627 6.83 -23.33 4.51
CA ALA A 627 7.98 -23.63 5.33
C ALA A 627 8.75 -22.33 5.58
N ILE A 628 8.98 -21.97 6.82
CA ILE A 628 9.71 -20.77 7.22
C ILE A 628 10.78 -21.13 8.26
N SER A 629 11.97 -20.54 8.10
CA SER A 629 13.04 -20.57 9.08
C SER A 629 13.56 -19.17 9.32
N TYR A 630 13.93 -18.89 10.54
CA TYR A 630 14.43 -17.59 10.99
C TYR A 630 15.51 -17.73 12.05
N VAL A 631 16.36 -16.72 12.11
CA VAL A 631 17.42 -16.56 13.10
C VAL A 631 17.28 -15.18 13.70
N GLY A 632 17.15 -15.10 15.02
CA GLY A 632 17.10 -13.85 15.77
C GLY A 632 18.16 -13.81 16.85
N ASN A 633 18.31 -12.67 17.49
CA ASN A 633 19.29 -12.41 18.54
C ASN A 633 18.58 -12.15 19.87
N VAL A 634 19.07 -12.77 20.92
CA VAL A 634 18.64 -12.54 22.29
C VAL A 634 19.72 -11.74 23.00
N VAL A 635 19.36 -10.56 23.45
CA VAL A 635 20.21 -9.62 24.19
C VAL A 635 19.64 -9.55 25.61
N GLU A 636 20.46 -9.74 26.63
CA GLU A 636 20.01 -9.75 28.03
C GLU A 636 20.57 -8.59 28.86
N ASN A 637 21.66 -8.00 28.45
CA ASN A 637 22.20 -6.79 29.08
C ASN A 637 22.59 -5.83 27.96
N GLU A 638 22.70 -4.56 28.24
CA GLU A 638 22.99 -3.53 27.23
C GLU A 638 24.25 -3.78 26.38
N GLU A 639 25.10 -4.71 26.76
CA GLU A 639 26.42 -4.90 26.15
C GLU A 639 26.64 -6.22 25.39
N ASP A 640 25.86 -7.30 25.60
CA ASP A 640 26.22 -8.63 25.13
C ASP A 640 25.11 -9.38 24.35
N LEU A 641 25.47 -9.88 23.15
CA LEU A 641 24.74 -10.95 22.50
C LEU A 641 24.83 -12.23 23.30
N ILE A 642 23.75 -12.64 23.95
CA ILE A 642 23.71 -13.87 24.74
C ILE A 642 23.68 -15.11 23.86
N ARG A 643 22.79 -15.11 22.84
CA ARG A 643 22.66 -16.22 21.90
C ARG A 643 21.90 -15.86 20.64
N GLN A 644 22.17 -16.60 19.58
CA GLN A 644 21.27 -16.65 18.42
C GLN A 644 20.27 -17.78 18.59
N GLU A 645 19.00 -17.47 18.38
CA GLU A 645 17.93 -18.46 18.37
C GLU A 645 17.45 -18.73 16.95
N LYS A 646 17.21 -20.03 16.66
CA LYS A 646 16.63 -20.48 15.38
C LYS A 646 15.23 -20.99 15.64
N GLY A 647 14.31 -20.57 14.77
CA GLY A 647 12.97 -21.12 14.73
C GLY A 647 12.64 -21.65 13.35
N GLU A 648 11.76 -22.64 13.31
CA GLU A 648 11.25 -23.23 12.08
C GLU A 648 9.75 -23.48 12.24
N GLN A 649 8.99 -23.19 11.20
CA GLN A 649 7.59 -23.54 11.12
C GLN A 649 7.28 -24.21 9.78
N ASN A 650 6.36 -25.16 9.78
CA ASN A 650 5.85 -25.78 8.56
C ASN A 650 4.36 -26.10 8.75
N TYR A 651 3.52 -25.52 7.89
CA TYR A 651 2.09 -25.72 7.95
C TYR A 651 1.47 -25.78 6.55
N THR A 652 0.28 -26.41 6.47
CA THR A 652 -0.44 -26.55 5.21
C THR A 652 -1.87 -26.05 5.36
N ASN A 653 -2.30 -25.19 4.44
CA ASN A 653 -3.65 -24.66 4.37
C ASN A 653 -4.39 -25.21 3.15
N VAL A 654 -5.64 -25.60 3.35
CA VAL A 654 -6.56 -26.05 2.29
C VAL A 654 -7.66 -25.01 2.14
N LEU A 655 -7.78 -24.41 0.98
CA LEU A 655 -8.51 -23.18 0.71
C LEU A 655 -9.51 -23.40 -0.43
N PRO A 656 -10.69 -23.98 -0.15
CA PRO A 656 -11.76 -24.12 -1.14
C PRO A 656 -12.42 -22.78 -1.45
N GLY A 657 -12.94 -22.62 -2.66
CA GLY A 657 -13.67 -21.44 -3.09
C GLY A 657 -14.75 -21.75 -4.12
N ILE A 658 -15.86 -21.03 -4.04
CA ILE A 658 -16.97 -21.09 -4.98
C ILE A 658 -17.41 -19.67 -5.32
N HIS A 659 -17.53 -19.37 -6.60
CA HIS A 659 -18.08 -18.11 -7.11
C HIS A 659 -19.27 -18.43 -8.03
N LEU A 660 -20.32 -17.66 -7.91
CA LEU A 660 -21.50 -17.71 -8.75
C LEU A 660 -21.67 -16.35 -9.45
N LYS A 661 -21.90 -16.37 -10.74
CA LYS A 661 -22.26 -15.19 -11.53
C LYS A 661 -23.60 -15.43 -12.20
N TYR A 662 -24.57 -14.58 -11.93
CA TYR A 662 -25.90 -14.63 -12.53
C TYR A 662 -26.17 -13.37 -13.36
N ASP A 663 -26.20 -13.52 -14.67
CA ASP A 663 -26.53 -12.47 -15.62
C ASP A 663 -28.07 -12.38 -15.74
N ALA A 664 -28.72 -11.66 -14.80
CA ALA A 664 -30.18 -11.51 -14.77
C ALA A 664 -30.71 -10.85 -16.06
N THR A 665 -29.97 -9.85 -16.54
CA THR A 665 -30.10 -9.25 -17.87
C THR A 665 -28.69 -8.97 -18.42
N ASP A 666 -28.57 -8.52 -19.66
CA ASP A 666 -27.28 -8.16 -20.27
C ASP A 666 -26.54 -7.08 -19.48
N ASP A 667 -27.25 -6.26 -18.71
CA ASP A 667 -26.70 -5.13 -17.97
C ASP A 667 -26.75 -5.29 -16.44
N PHE A 668 -27.53 -6.24 -15.92
CA PHE A 668 -27.70 -6.46 -14.48
C PHE A 668 -27.16 -7.83 -14.08
N ILE A 669 -26.12 -7.82 -13.26
CA ILE A 669 -25.34 -8.99 -12.83
C ILE A 669 -25.40 -9.11 -11.30
N ILE A 670 -25.58 -10.33 -10.80
CA ILE A 670 -25.45 -10.67 -9.39
C ILE A 670 -24.30 -11.64 -9.25
N ARG A 671 -23.39 -11.37 -8.34
CA ARG A 671 -22.27 -12.25 -7.96
C ARG A 671 -22.40 -12.68 -6.51
N ALA A 672 -22.10 -13.92 -6.23
CA ALA A 672 -21.94 -14.42 -4.86
C ALA A 672 -20.65 -15.23 -4.78
N ALA A 673 -19.96 -15.16 -3.65
CA ALA A 673 -18.72 -15.90 -3.44
C ALA A 673 -18.65 -16.45 -2.01
N TRP A 674 -18.11 -17.66 -1.90
CA TRP A 674 -17.60 -18.23 -0.67
C TRP A 674 -16.13 -18.58 -0.88
N THR A 675 -15.24 -17.99 -0.10
CA THR A 675 -13.80 -18.16 -0.24
C THR A 675 -13.13 -18.37 1.10
N ASN A 676 -12.00 -19.07 1.08
CA ASN A 676 -11.11 -19.20 2.24
C ASN A 676 -9.76 -18.59 1.89
N THR A 677 -9.25 -17.76 2.79
CA THR A 677 -8.02 -16.97 2.63
C THR A 677 -7.19 -17.02 3.89
N LEU A 678 -5.96 -16.55 3.81
CA LEU A 678 -5.07 -16.44 4.96
C LEU A 678 -4.29 -15.12 4.92
N ALA A 679 -3.62 -14.81 6.03
CA ALA A 679 -2.54 -13.81 6.10
C ALA A 679 -1.42 -14.38 6.98
N ARG A 680 -0.19 -14.30 6.48
CA ARG A 680 0.99 -14.80 7.21
C ARG A 680 1.50 -13.74 8.17
N PRO A 681 2.01 -14.13 9.37
CA PRO A 681 2.64 -13.19 10.29
C PRO A 681 3.80 -12.45 9.62
N ASN A 682 4.08 -11.23 10.04
CA ASN A 682 5.29 -10.53 9.64
C ASN A 682 6.53 -11.31 10.10
N TYR A 683 7.63 -11.23 9.35
CA TYR A 683 8.85 -11.97 9.69
C TYR A 683 9.37 -11.57 11.06
N PHE A 684 9.45 -10.28 11.34
CA PHE A 684 9.95 -9.77 12.61
C PHE A 684 9.13 -10.26 13.80
N ASN A 685 7.81 -10.39 13.67
CA ASN A 685 6.96 -10.95 14.73
C ASN A 685 7.29 -12.42 15.05
N LEU A 686 7.79 -13.19 14.08
CA LEU A 686 8.15 -14.60 14.24
C LEU A 686 9.59 -14.80 14.77
N VAL A 687 10.45 -13.79 14.61
CA VAL A 687 11.84 -13.86 15.05
C VAL A 687 11.89 -13.99 16.57
N PRO A 688 12.60 -14.96 17.14
CA PRO A 688 12.72 -15.09 18.60
C PRO A 688 13.77 -14.11 19.12
N PHE A 689 13.44 -12.82 19.08
CA PHE A 689 14.28 -11.78 19.68
C PHE A 689 13.77 -11.37 21.04
N GLN A 690 14.65 -10.74 21.80
CA GLN A 690 14.35 -10.04 23.04
C GLN A 690 15.06 -8.69 22.99
N ASP A 691 14.32 -7.64 23.26
CA ASP A 691 14.77 -6.26 23.34
C ASP A 691 14.41 -5.73 24.74
N ILE A 692 15.42 -5.34 25.50
CA ILE A 692 15.28 -4.84 26.87
C ILE A 692 15.66 -3.37 26.84
N ARG A 693 14.76 -2.50 27.28
CA ARG A 693 14.92 -1.04 27.34
C ARG A 693 14.77 -0.56 28.76
N PRO A 694 15.83 -0.57 29.56
CA PRO A 694 15.75 -0.18 30.97
C PRO A 694 15.37 1.28 31.18
N ASP A 695 15.80 2.17 30.29
CA ASP A 695 15.49 3.62 30.35
C ASP A 695 14.01 3.94 30.10
N ASP A 696 13.34 3.11 29.31
CA ASP A 696 11.92 3.21 28.99
C ASP A 696 11.05 2.26 29.81
N GLU A 697 11.68 1.40 30.66
CA GLU A 697 11.03 0.33 31.44
C GLU A 697 10.20 -0.61 30.53
N GLU A 698 10.74 -0.95 29.36
CA GLU A 698 10.09 -1.79 28.36
C GLU A 698 10.82 -3.11 28.11
N LEU A 699 10.04 -4.16 27.83
CA LEU A 699 10.49 -5.45 27.34
C LEU A 699 9.71 -5.88 26.10
N ILE A 700 10.38 -6.01 24.97
CA ILE A 700 9.76 -6.39 23.71
C ILE A 700 10.28 -7.76 23.26
N LYS A 701 9.39 -8.71 22.96
CA LYS A 701 9.75 -10.05 22.47
C LYS A 701 9.01 -10.40 21.19
N GLY A 702 9.69 -11.09 20.29
CA GLY A 702 9.04 -11.79 19.18
C GLY A 702 8.34 -13.08 19.65
N ASN A 703 7.53 -13.67 18.76
CA ASN A 703 6.79 -14.91 19.06
C ASN A 703 6.89 -15.92 17.91
N ALA A 704 7.80 -16.86 18.07
CA ALA A 704 8.06 -17.94 17.13
C ALA A 704 6.87 -18.91 16.92
N ASN A 705 5.84 -18.84 17.76
CA ASN A 705 4.70 -19.76 17.74
C ASN A 705 3.44 -19.17 17.07
N LEU A 706 3.54 -18.01 16.43
CA LEU A 706 2.41 -17.39 15.76
C LEU A 706 1.87 -18.27 14.63
N ASN A 707 0.57 -18.51 14.63
CA ASN A 707 -0.15 -19.14 13.54
C ASN A 707 -0.49 -18.10 12.45
N PRO A 708 -0.65 -18.51 11.18
CA PRO A 708 -1.23 -17.64 10.18
C PRO A 708 -2.69 -17.32 10.51
N THR A 709 -3.08 -16.07 10.34
CA THR A 709 -4.49 -15.67 10.39
C THR A 709 -5.23 -16.32 9.23
N THR A 710 -6.40 -16.94 9.48
CA THR A 710 -7.23 -17.55 8.45
C THR A 710 -8.62 -16.91 8.41
N SER A 711 -9.25 -16.89 7.26
CA SER A 711 -10.59 -16.30 7.10
C SER A 711 -11.47 -17.09 6.16
N MET A 712 -12.72 -17.31 6.60
CA MET A 712 -13.81 -17.78 5.76
C MET A 712 -14.70 -16.58 5.39
N ASN A 713 -14.85 -16.34 4.08
CA ASN A 713 -15.49 -15.15 3.56
C ASN A 713 -16.75 -15.49 2.76
N PHE A 714 -17.79 -14.69 2.92
CA PHE A 714 -19.01 -14.69 2.12
C PHE A 714 -19.25 -13.29 1.54
N ASP A 715 -19.46 -13.22 0.26
CA ASP A 715 -19.66 -11.98 -0.48
C ASP A 715 -20.86 -12.09 -1.41
N ILE A 716 -21.65 -11.04 -1.51
CA ILE A 716 -22.68 -10.86 -2.51
C ILE A 716 -22.62 -9.45 -3.09
N MET A 717 -22.74 -9.33 -4.42
CA MET A 717 -22.69 -8.06 -5.13
C MET A 717 -23.71 -8.04 -6.26
N ALA A 718 -24.50 -6.99 -6.35
CA ALA A 718 -25.37 -6.68 -7.48
C ALA A 718 -24.82 -5.46 -8.23
N GLU A 719 -24.72 -5.57 -9.55
CA GLU A 719 -24.14 -4.57 -10.41
C GLU A 719 -25.06 -4.30 -11.62
N ASN A 720 -25.36 -3.04 -11.87
CA ASN A 720 -26.08 -2.63 -13.06
C ASN A 720 -25.22 -1.66 -13.90
N TYR A 721 -24.90 -2.10 -15.10
CA TYR A 721 -24.09 -1.34 -16.06
C TYR A 721 -25.00 -0.49 -16.95
N PHE A 722 -24.68 0.78 -17.10
CA PHE A 722 -25.44 1.66 -17.99
C PHE A 722 -24.91 1.56 -19.41
N LYS A 723 -25.79 1.60 -20.41
CA LYS A 723 -25.39 1.64 -21.82
C LYS A 723 -24.50 2.86 -22.15
N SER A 724 -24.78 3.99 -21.51
CA SER A 724 -23.84 5.11 -21.41
C SER A 724 -22.90 4.78 -20.26
N ILE A 725 -21.62 4.80 -20.47
CA ILE A 725 -20.55 4.43 -19.53
C ILE A 725 -20.88 4.78 -18.06
N GLY A 726 -21.13 3.78 -17.24
CA GLY A 726 -21.45 3.94 -15.82
C GLY A 726 -21.87 2.64 -15.15
N LEU A 727 -21.92 2.68 -13.82
CA LEU A 727 -22.22 1.57 -12.94
C LEU A 727 -22.98 2.05 -11.70
N VAL A 728 -23.98 1.28 -11.27
CA VAL A 728 -24.45 1.28 -9.89
C VAL A 728 -24.25 -0.11 -9.33
N SER A 729 -23.64 -0.22 -8.16
CA SER A 729 -23.44 -1.49 -7.48
C SER A 729 -23.78 -1.38 -6.01
N ALA A 730 -24.24 -2.49 -5.44
CA ALA A 730 -24.49 -2.67 -4.02
C ALA A 730 -24.10 -4.08 -3.61
N GLY A 731 -23.40 -4.23 -2.51
CA GLY A 731 -22.96 -5.51 -2.01
C GLY A 731 -22.89 -5.59 -0.51
N ALA A 732 -22.78 -6.80 0.02
CA ALA A 732 -22.55 -7.08 1.42
C ALA A 732 -21.47 -8.17 1.52
N PHE A 733 -20.74 -8.13 2.63
CA PHE A 733 -19.69 -9.10 2.93
C PHE A 733 -19.73 -9.50 4.40
N TYR A 734 -19.27 -10.73 4.65
CA TYR A 734 -19.10 -11.30 5.98
C TYR A 734 -17.81 -12.11 6.00
N LYS A 735 -16.98 -11.90 7.04
CA LYS A 735 -15.72 -12.61 7.24
C LYS A 735 -15.68 -13.16 8.66
N ASN A 736 -15.34 -14.43 8.78
CA ASN A 736 -15.01 -15.08 10.04
C ASN A 736 -13.50 -15.33 10.04
N ILE A 737 -12.80 -14.57 10.86
CA ILE A 737 -11.33 -14.50 10.94
C ILE A 737 -10.92 -15.24 12.21
N ASN A 738 -9.94 -16.14 12.11
CA ASN A 738 -9.38 -16.88 13.23
C ASN A 738 -7.89 -16.61 13.33
N ASP A 739 -7.36 -16.68 14.55
CA ASP A 739 -5.94 -16.48 14.84
C ASP A 739 -5.41 -15.12 14.35
N PHE A 740 -6.23 -14.05 14.43
CA PHE A 740 -5.73 -12.71 14.10
C PHE A 740 -4.60 -12.34 15.06
N ILE A 741 -3.64 -11.55 14.57
CA ILE A 741 -2.45 -11.16 15.35
C ILE A 741 -2.68 -9.77 15.92
N TYR A 742 -2.40 -9.61 17.22
CA TYR A 742 -2.40 -8.33 17.92
C TYR A 742 -1.16 -8.25 18.81
N THR A 743 -0.76 -7.04 19.22
CA THR A 743 0.27 -6.86 20.23
C THR A 743 -0.37 -7.02 21.62
N PHE A 744 0.08 -8.03 22.36
CA PHE A 744 -0.27 -8.18 23.76
C PHE A 744 0.59 -7.20 24.56
N VAL A 745 -0.05 -6.46 25.45
CA VAL A 745 0.61 -5.47 26.33
C VAL A 745 0.28 -5.80 27.78
N ASP A 746 1.32 -5.91 28.60
CA ASP A 746 1.23 -6.07 30.05
C ASP A 746 1.99 -4.90 30.69
N GLU A 747 1.26 -3.92 31.20
CA GLU A 747 1.80 -2.69 31.79
C GLU A 747 2.32 -2.91 33.22
N ASN A 748 2.12 -4.09 33.80
CA ASN A 748 2.55 -4.44 35.16
C ASN A 748 3.45 -5.70 35.15
N TYR A 749 4.23 -5.89 34.10
CA TYR A 749 5.11 -7.06 33.97
C TYR A 749 6.26 -7.00 34.98
N VAL A 750 6.40 -8.06 35.80
CA VAL A 750 7.47 -8.18 36.77
C VAL A 750 8.27 -9.45 36.51
N ASP A 751 9.58 -9.32 36.38
CA ASP A 751 10.55 -10.41 36.27
C ASP A 751 11.78 -10.08 37.14
N ALA A 752 12.12 -10.97 38.08
CA ALA A 752 13.21 -10.71 39.02
C ALA A 752 14.60 -10.61 38.36
N ASP A 753 14.77 -11.27 37.19
CA ASP A 753 16.06 -11.34 36.51
C ASP A 753 16.19 -10.21 35.44
N ILE A 754 15.08 -9.73 34.92
CA ILE A 754 15.05 -8.71 33.85
C ILE A 754 14.71 -7.34 34.44
N THR A 755 13.58 -7.22 35.15
CA THR A 755 13.07 -5.92 35.65
C THR A 755 13.61 -5.58 37.08
N GLY A 756 14.41 -6.47 37.66
CA GLY A 756 14.86 -6.30 39.04
C GLY A 756 13.75 -6.33 40.09
N GLY A 757 12.54 -6.77 39.68
CA GLY A 757 11.35 -6.79 40.54
C GLY A 757 10.48 -5.53 40.44
N ASN A 758 10.81 -4.61 39.55
CA ASN A 758 9.98 -3.42 39.18
C ASN A 758 8.93 -3.81 38.15
N GLU A 759 7.89 -3.01 38.05
CA GLU A 759 6.84 -3.13 37.02
C GLU A 759 7.31 -2.46 35.73
N TRP A 760 7.34 -3.23 34.63
CA TRP A 760 7.71 -2.77 33.31
C TRP A 760 6.56 -3.03 32.31
N THR A 761 6.57 -2.38 31.15
CA THR A 761 5.65 -2.69 30.06
C THR A 761 6.23 -3.79 29.17
N PHE A 762 5.50 -4.90 29.04
CA PHE A 762 5.87 -6.03 28.19
C PHE A 762 5.04 -6.05 26.91
N PHE A 763 5.71 -6.17 25.78
CA PHE A 763 5.08 -6.23 24.46
C PHE A 763 5.42 -7.56 23.78
N GLN A 764 4.39 -8.25 23.25
CA GLN A 764 4.58 -9.44 22.43
C GLN A 764 3.46 -9.61 21.40
N PRO A 765 3.76 -9.90 20.10
CA PRO A 765 2.74 -10.31 19.16
C PRO A 765 2.14 -11.66 19.54
N GLN A 766 0.80 -11.74 19.61
CA GLN A 766 0.07 -12.96 19.96
C GLN A 766 -1.09 -13.19 18.99
N ASN A 767 -1.52 -14.46 18.86
CA ASN A 767 -2.76 -14.76 18.17
C ASN A 767 -3.94 -14.50 19.11
N GLY A 768 -4.90 -13.69 18.66
CA GLY A 768 -6.21 -13.59 19.27
C GLY A 768 -7.04 -14.85 18.98
N GLY A 769 -8.26 -14.89 19.49
CA GLY A 769 -9.20 -15.98 19.21
C GLY A 769 -9.83 -15.85 17.82
N SER A 770 -11.07 -15.34 17.78
CA SER A 770 -11.80 -15.09 16.53
C SER A 770 -12.20 -13.62 16.39
N ALA A 771 -12.34 -13.18 15.16
CA ALA A 771 -12.96 -11.90 14.84
C ALA A 771 -14.03 -12.11 13.77
N VAL A 772 -15.15 -11.41 13.93
CA VAL A 772 -16.22 -11.36 12.93
C VAL A 772 -16.22 -9.94 12.34
N LEU A 773 -16.14 -9.88 11.01
CA LEU A 773 -16.22 -8.63 10.29
C LEU A 773 -17.34 -8.72 9.25
N TYR A 774 -18.23 -7.73 9.22
CA TYR A 774 -19.29 -7.65 8.22
C TYR A 774 -19.52 -6.21 7.76
N GLY A 775 -20.07 -6.07 6.58
CA GLY A 775 -20.30 -4.74 6.04
C GLY A 775 -21.11 -4.72 4.76
N ALA A 776 -21.30 -3.50 4.27
CA ALA A 776 -22.00 -3.22 3.04
C ALA A 776 -21.27 -2.14 2.22
N GLU A 777 -21.36 -2.27 0.90
CA GLU A 777 -20.74 -1.36 -0.05
C GLU A 777 -21.77 -0.88 -1.05
N VAL A 778 -21.74 0.41 -1.37
CA VAL A 778 -22.54 0.98 -2.46
C VAL A 778 -21.61 1.84 -3.31
N ALA A 779 -21.70 1.70 -4.64
CA ALA A 779 -20.99 2.57 -5.55
C ALA A 779 -21.92 3.04 -6.67
N PHE A 780 -21.78 4.30 -7.04
CA PHE A 780 -22.48 4.95 -8.15
C PHE A 780 -21.50 5.73 -8.99
N GLN A 781 -21.44 5.42 -10.27
CA GLN A 781 -20.57 6.10 -11.22
C GLN A 781 -21.34 6.31 -12.51
N ARG A 782 -21.51 7.58 -12.92
CA ARG A 782 -22.23 7.89 -14.14
C ARG A 782 -21.85 9.24 -14.74
N GLN A 783 -21.72 9.28 -16.05
CA GLN A 783 -21.76 10.51 -16.81
C GLN A 783 -23.23 10.94 -17.02
N LEU A 784 -23.52 12.23 -16.78
CA LEU A 784 -24.90 12.76 -16.89
C LEU A 784 -25.23 13.17 -18.34
N ASP A 785 -24.84 12.37 -19.30
CA ASP A 785 -24.98 12.57 -20.75
C ASP A 785 -26.43 12.63 -21.22
N PHE A 786 -27.38 12.16 -20.44
CA PHE A 786 -28.82 12.29 -20.66
C PHE A 786 -29.35 13.69 -20.37
N LEU A 787 -28.55 14.58 -19.76
CA LEU A 787 -28.92 15.98 -19.51
C LEU A 787 -28.60 16.85 -20.73
N PRO A 788 -29.37 17.93 -20.99
CA PRO A 788 -29.18 18.78 -22.17
C PRO A 788 -28.03 19.77 -21.99
N GLY A 789 -27.39 20.15 -23.10
CA GLY A 789 -26.45 21.26 -23.21
C GLY A 789 -25.24 21.13 -22.32
N PHE A 790 -24.93 22.15 -21.53
CA PHE A 790 -23.80 22.19 -20.60
C PHE A 790 -23.83 21.05 -19.56
N TRP A 791 -24.99 20.67 -19.09
CA TRP A 791 -25.16 19.67 -18.03
C TRP A 791 -24.74 18.26 -18.44
N LYS A 792 -24.71 17.92 -19.72
CA LYS A 792 -24.25 16.62 -20.23
C LYS A 792 -22.77 16.34 -19.93
N GLY A 793 -21.98 17.40 -19.69
CA GLY A 793 -20.56 17.30 -19.34
C GLY A 793 -20.28 16.89 -17.91
N PHE A 794 -21.29 16.88 -17.03
CA PHE A 794 -21.06 16.47 -15.64
C PHE A 794 -21.00 14.95 -15.50
N GLY A 795 -20.08 14.51 -14.63
CA GLY A 795 -19.96 13.13 -14.19
C GLY A 795 -19.92 13.08 -12.66
N VAL A 796 -20.60 12.10 -12.10
CA VAL A 796 -20.67 11.83 -10.66
C VAL A 796 -20.02 10.49 -10.39
N TYR A 797 -19.19 10.45 -9.37
CA TYR A 797 -18.65 9.25 -8.78
C TYR A 797 -18.85 9.31 -7.26
N PHE A 798 -19.40 8.26 -6.69
CA PHE A 798 -19.64 8.14 -5.27
C PHE A 798 -19.50 6.68 -4.84
N ASN A 799 -18.83 6.43 -3.73
CA ASN A 799 -18.92 5.15 -3.06
C ASN A 799 -18.96 5.34 -1.54
N TYR A 800 -19.57 4.39 -0.89
CA TYR A 800 -19.66 4.30 0.55
C TYR A 800 -19.47 2.84 0.98
N THR A 801 -18.63 2.63 1.97
CA THR A 801 -18.43 1.33 2.61
C THR A 801 -18.69 1.49 4.11
N TYR A 802 -19.53 0.62 4.62
CA TYR A 802 -19.74 0.41 6.06
C TYR A 802 -19.10 -0.90 6.45
N THR A 803 -18.32 -0.90 7.53
CA THR A 803 -17.68 -2.09 8.09
C THR A 803 -17.84 -2.07 9.59
N ASN A 804 -18.16 -3.21 10.19
CA ASN A 804 -18.18 -3.41 11.63
C ASN A 804 -17.45 -4.69 11.97
N SER A 805 -16.70 -4.67 13.08
CA SER A 805 -15.97 -5.85 13.56
C SER A 805 -16.21 -6.04 15.07
N THR A 806 -16.10 -7.29 15.49
CA THR A 806 -16.06 -7.71 16.89
C THR A 806 -14.96 -8.72 17.06
N THR A 807 -14.21 -8.66 18.15
CA THR A 807 -13.09 -9.55 18.44
C THR A 807 -13.36 -10.37 19.70
N GLU A 808 -12.79 -11.57 19.73
CA GLU A 808 -12.76 -12.43 20.91
C GLU A 808 -11.33 -12.91 21.13
N GLY A 809 -10.87 -12.93 22.39
CA GLY A 809 -9.57 -13.49 22.76
C GLY A 809 -8.43 -12.48 22.88
N ILE A 810 -8.70 -11.18 22.75
CA ILE A 810 -7.76 -10.13 23.17
C ILE A 810 -7.73 -10.14 24.72
N ARG A 811 -6.52 -10.11 25.29
CA ARG A 811 -6.30 -10.09 26.73
C ARG A 811 -5.47 -8.88 27.12
N ASN A 812 -5.78 -8.33 28.32
CA ASN A 812 -4.90 -7.37 29.00
C ASN A 812 -3.79 -8.08 29.78
N GLY A 813 -2.89 -7.32 30.41
CA GLY A 813 -1.82 -7.82 31.24
C GLY A 813 -2.27 -8.71 32.42
N ASP A 814 -3.42 -8.45 32.99
CA ASP A 814 -4.03 -9.27 34.04
C ASP A 814 -4.61 -10.61 33.53
N GLY A 815 -4.55 -10.83 32.19
CA GLY A 815 -5.12 -12.01 31.53
C GLY A 815 -6.64 -11.96 31.35
N GLU A 816 -7.29 -10.84 31.65
CA GLU A 816 -8.72 -10.64 31.47
C GLU A 816 -9.05 -10.41 29.98
N LEU A 817 -10.23 -10.87 29.56
CA LEU A 817 -10.68 -10.69 28.16
C LEU A 817 -11.21 -9.27 27.95
N ARG A 818 -10.65 -8.59 26.99
CA ARG A 818 -11.18 -7.33 26.44
C ARG A 818 -12.22 -7.63 25.38
N THR A 819 -13.45 -7.17 25.58
CA THR A 819 -14.60 -7.37 24.68
C THR A 819 -15.09 -6.07 24.05
N ASP A 820 -14.46 -4.97 24.41
CA ASP A 820 -14.78 -3.59 24.02
C ASP A 820 -14.03 -3.14 22.76
N VAL A 821 -13.09 -3.96 22.26
CA VAL A 821 -12.16 -3.60 21.18
C VAL A 821 -12.61 -4.17 19.84
N ALA A 822 -12.67 -3.32 18.81
CA ALA A 822 -12.82 -3.74 17.42
C ALA A 822 -11.51 -4.33 16.86
N LEU A 823 -11.59 -5.04 15.74
CA LEU A 823 -10.37 -5.52 15.04
C LEU A 823 -9.51 -4.31 14.62
N PRO A 824 -8.23 -4.25 15.03
CA PRO A 824 -7.34 -3.14 14.68
C PRO A 824 -7.29 -2.86 13.18
N GLY A 825 -7.19 -1.59 12.81
CA GLY A 825 -7.15 -1.15 11.42
C GLY A 825 -8.51 -1.09 10.72
N THR A 826 -9.63 -1.37 11.43
CA THR A 826 -10.97 -1.46 10.82
C THR A 826 -11.72 -0.14 10.91
N ALA A 827 -11.69 0.66 9.83
CA ALA A 827 -12.45 1.90 9.73
C ALA A 827 -13.94 1.64 9.46
N PRO A 828 -14.89 2.09 10.36
CA PRO A 828 -16.31 1.77 10.22
C PRO A 828 -16.99 2.45 9.02
N HIS A 829 -16.53 3.61 8.60
CA HIS A 829 -17.14 4.36 7.50
C HIS A 829 -16.08 4.88 6.54
N LEU A 830 -16.18 4.51 5.27
CA LEU A 830 -15.36 5.03 4.18
C LEU A 830 -16.27 5.70 3.15
N VAL A 831 -15.96 6.94 2.77
CA VAL A 831 -16.71 7.68 1.75
C VAL A 831 -15.75 8.25 0.72
N ASN A 832 -15.98 7.97 -0.55
CA ASN A 832 -15.29 8.63 -1.65
C ASN A 832 -16.32 9.28 -2.57
N GLY A 833 -16.11 10.53 -2.93
CA GLY A 833 -16.97 11.24 -3.86
C GLY A 833 -16.18 12.11 -4.82
N SER A 834 -16.65 12.21 -6.04
CA SER A 834 -16.15 13.24 -6.95
C SER A 834 -17.22 13.75 -7.89
N LEU A 835 -17.17 15.05 -8.12
CA LEU A 835 -17.92 15.74 -9.18
C LEU A 835 -16.93 16.16 -10.26
N SER A 836 -17.20 15.79 -11.49
CA SER A 836 -16.36 16.16 -12.62
C SER A 836 -17.19 16.86 -13.68
N TYR A 837 -16.56 17.78 -14.41
CA TYR A 837 -17.08 18.35 -15.65
C TYR A 837 -16.07 18.07 -16.76
N GLU A 838 -16.55 17.54 -17.87
CA GLU A 838 -15.72 17.25 -19.04
C GLU A 838 -16.41 17.71 -20.33
N ASN A 839 -15.64 18.37 -21.17
CA ASN A 839 -15.97 18.60 -22.59
C ASN A 839 -14.72 18.32 -23.43
N GLU A 840 -14.77 18.59 -24.75
CA GLU A 840 -13.65 18.28 -25.66
C GLU A 840 -12.30 18.86 -25.23
N LYS A 841 -12.28 20.01 -24.53
CA LYS A 841 -11.05 20.71 -24.16
C LYS A 841 -10.79 20.78 -22.67
N LEU A 842 -11.84 20.92 -21.87
CA LEU A 842 -11.73 21.18 -20.42
C LEU A 842 -12.20 19.97 -19.62
N VAL A 843 -11.38 19.58 -18.64
CA VAL A 843 -11.77 18.64 -17.58
C VAL A 843 -11.51 19.33 -16.25
N VAL A 844 -12.49 19.33 -15.35
CA VAL A 844 -12.37 19.79 -13.97
C VAL A 844 -12.94 18.71 -13.06
N ARG A 845 -12.29 18.44 -11.94
CA ARG A 845 -12.78 17.49 -10.93
C ARG A 845 -12.51 18.03 -9.52
N ALA A 846 -13.49 17.92 -8.66
CA ALA A 846 -13.33 18.04 -7.21
C ALA A 846 -13.61 16.67 -6.58
N SER A 847 -12.77 16.24 -5.66
CA SER A 847 -12.84 14.93 -5.00
C SER A 847 -12.79 15.10 -3.48
N ILE A 848 -13.53 14.25 -2.78
CA ILE A 848 -13.49 14.11 -1.34
C ILE A 848 -13.18 12.64 -1.00
N ASN A 849 -12.29 12.43 -0.05
CA ASN A 849 -12.01 11.13 0.55
C ASN A 849 -12.17 11.27 2.06
N TYR A 850 -13.01 10.44 2.66
CA TYR A 850 -13.27 10.42 4.10
C TYR A 850 -13.11 9.00 4.64
N ALA A 851 -12.36 8.86 5.73
CA ALA A 851 -12.28 7.67 6.56
C ALA A 851 -12.60 8.04 8.02
N HIS A 852 -13.43 7.23 8.66
CA HIS A 852 -13.73 7.37 10.09
C HIS A 852 -12.55 6.90 10.93
N ASP A 853 -12.48 7.32 12.19
CA ASP A 853 -11.50 6.84 13.16
C ASP A 853 -11.65 5.34 13.46
N TYR A 854 -10.56 4.72 13.87
CA TYR A 854 -10.50 3.29 14.19
C TYR A 854 -9.36 3.01 15.17
N VAL A 855 -9.47 1.90 15.91
CA VAL A 855 -8.36 1.38 16.73
C VAL A 855 -7.20 0.99 15.83
N ASP A 856 -6.06 1.62 16.02
CA ASP A 856 -4.81 1.30 15.33
C ASP A 856 -4.02 0.25 16.10
N GLU A 857 -3.88 0.44 17.41
CA GLU A 857 -3.20 -0.48 18.31
C GLU A 857 -3.97 -0.62 19.62
N VAL A 858 -3.99 -1.85 20.13
CA VAL A 858 -4.66 -2.18 21.39
C VAL A 858 -3.64 -2.08 22.51
N GLY A 859 -3.88 -1.19 23.47
CA GLY A 859 -3.08 -1.07 24.69
C GLY A 859 -3.47 -2.07 25.77
N GLY A 860 -2.81 -1.99 26.91
CA GLY A 860 -3.13 -2.79 28.10
C GLY A 860 -4.53 -2.49 28.65
N SER A 861 -5.03 -1.29 28.41
CA SER A 861 -6.34 -0.82 28.86
C SER A 861 -7.04 0.03 27.79
N ALA A 862 -8.32 0.38 28.01
CA ALA A 862 -9.03 1.33 27.15
C ALA A 862 -8.45 2.75 27.21
N PHE A 863 -7.68 3.06 28.24
CA PHE A 863 -6.96 4.33 28.37
C PHE A 863 -5.79 4.40 27.39
N SER A 864 -5.02 3.32 27.25
CA SER A 864 -3.80 3.23 26.46
C SER A 864 -4.07 2.80 25.01
N ASP A 865 -5.32 2.49 24.62
CA ASP A 865 -5.63 2.19 23.21
C ASP A 865 -5.29 3.37 22.31
N ARG A 866 -4.55 3.09 21.21
CA ARG A 866 -4.23 4.07 20.18
C ARG A 866 -5.27 4.04 19.07
N TYR A 867 -5.80 5.20 18.73
CA TYR A 867 -6.77 5.40 17.64
C TYR A 867 -6.15 6.25 16.52
N TYR A 868 -6.30 5.80 15.28
CA TYR A 868 -6.09 6.64 14.11
C TYR A 868 -7.33 7.52 13.89
N ASP A 869 -7.17 8.84 13.95
CA ASP A 869 -8.31 9.76 13.87
C ASP A 869 -8.90 9.83 12.47
N ARG A 870 -10.14 10.26 12.38
CA ARG A 870 -10.86 10.45 11.12
C ARG A 870 -10.09 11.40 10.18
N GLN A 871 -10.17 11.09 8.90
CA GLN A 871 -9.51 11.88 7.86
C GLN A 871 -10.52 12.37 6.82
N MET A 872 -10.29 13.58 6.30
CA MET A 872 -11.06 14.15 5.22
C MET A 872 -10.17 14.95 4.27
N PHE A 873 -9.82 14.37 3.15
CA PHE A 873 -9.07 15.04 2.09
C PHE A 873 -10.00 15.62 1.04
N VAL A 874 -9.71 16.84 0.61
CA VAL A 874 -10.36 17.49 -0.53
C VAL A 874 -9.30 17.85 -1.55
N ASP A 875 -9.46 17.37 -2.78
CA ASP A 875 -8.55 17.60 -3.89
C ASP A 875 -9.30 18.21 -5.07
N VAL A 876 -8.66 19.13 -5.78
CA VAL A 876 -9.18 19.74 -7.01
C VAL A 876 -8.15 19.64 -8.10
N ASN A 877 -8.59 19.19 -9.27
CA ASN A 877 -7.73 19.14 -10.43
C ASN A 877 -8.46 19.61 -11.69
N ALA A 878 -7.72 20.25 -12.60
CA ALA A 878 -8.23 20.74 -13.86
C ALA A 878 -7.23 20.51 -14.98
N SER A 879 -7.72 20.26 -16.19
CA SER A 879 -6.86 20.22 -17.37
C SER A 879 -7.53 20.83 -18.61
N TYR A 880 -6.72 21.46 -19.44
CA TYR A 880 -7.16 22.09 -20.69
C TYR A 880 -6.32 21.61 -21.87
N ALA A 881 -6.99 21.07 -22.89
CA ALA A 881 -6.35 20.62 -24.11
C ALA A 881 -6.17 21.80 -25.09
N PHE A 882 -4.92 22.19 -25.36
CA PHE A 882 -4.59 23.17 -26.43
C PHE A 882 -4.73 22.54 -27.82
N THR A 883 -4.27 21.30 -27.92
CA THR A 883 -4.38 20.46 -29.10
C THR A 883 -4.80 19.05 -28.69
N GLU A 884 -5.06 18.17 -29.66
CA GLU A 884 -5.33 16.75 -29.37
C GLU A 884 -4.19 16.08 -28.62
N ASN A 885 -2.95 16.56 -28.82
CA ASN A 885 -1.74 15.94 -28.26
C ASN A 885 -1.13 16.70 -27.07
N LEU A 886 -1.54 17.96 -26.80
CA LEU A 886 -0.93 18.79 -25.75
C LEU A 886 -1.98 19.34 -24.80
N ARG A 887 -1.77 19.09 -23.51
CA ARG A 887 -2.68 19.47 -22.42
C ARG A 887 -1.90 20.15 -21.29
N LEU A 888 -2.45 21.26 -20.80
CA LEU A 888 -2.06 21.86 -19.52
C LEU A 888 -2.89 21.20 -18.40
N PHE A 889 -2.31 20.96 -17.24
CA PHE A 889 -3.04 20.55 -16.05
C PHE A 889 -2.60 21.35 -14.81
N VAL A 890 -3.50 21.42 -13.84
CA VAL A 890 -3.29 22.03 -12.52
C VAL A 890 -3.89 21.10 -11.46
N GLU A 891 -3.20 20.94 -10.35
CA GLU A 891 -3.63 20.12 -9.22
C GLU A 891 -3.47 20.90 -7.92
N ALA A 892 -4.42 20.70 -7.02
CA ALA A 892 -4.39 21.18 -5.65
C ALA A 892 -4.82 20.04 -4.75
N ASN A 893 -3.90 19.51 -3.96
CA ASN A 893 -4.10 18.35 -3.09
C ASN A 893 -4.10 18.76 -1.63
N ASN A 894 -4.88 18.05 -0.81
CA ASN A 894 -5.04 18.30 0.62
C ASN A 894 -5.46 19.75 0.94
N LEU A 895 -6.48 20.25 0.25
CA LEU A 895 -7.00 21.61 0.47
C LEU A 895 -7.62 21.81 1.86
N THR A 896 -7.95 20.73 2.54
CA THR A 896 -8.43 20.72 3.92
C THR A 896 -7.31 20.87 4.95
N ASN A 897 -6.03 20.82 4.50
CA ASN A 897 -4.86 20.72 5.39
C ASN A 897 -5.06 19.63 6.46
N GLN A 898 -5.57 18.46 6.01
CA GLN A 898 -5.83 17.32 6.89
C GLN A 898 -4.53 16.82 7.50
N PRO A 899 -4.40 16.78 8.85
CA PRO A 899 -3.24 16.18 9.52
C PRO A 899 -3.32 14.66 9.56
N LEU A 900 -2.19 14.03 9.79
CA LEU A 900 -2.10 12.73 10.42
C LEU A 900 -2.35 12.94 11.91
N ARG A 901 -3.30 12.22 12.51
CA ARG A 901 -3.57 12.35 13.94
C ARG A 901 -3.87 10.99 14.56
N TYR A 902 -3.22 10.77 15.70
CA TYR A 902 -3.57 9.69 16.63
C TYR A 902 -4.04 10.29 17.95
N TYR A 903 -4.91 9.55 18.65
CA TYR A 903 -5.31 9.89 20.00
C TYR A 903 -5.30 8.66 20.91
N GLN A 904 -5.11 8.86 22.21
CA GLN A 904 -5.02 7.81 23.22
C GLN A 904 -6.34 7.70 23.99
N GLY A 905 -7.01 6.56 23.86
CA GLY A 905 -8.27 6.22 24.54
C GLY A 905 -9.46 7.08 24.12
N VAL A 906 -9.40 8.38 24.32
CA VAL A 906 -10.46 9.34 23.95
C VAL A 906 -9.95 10.40 23.01
N ARG A 907 -10.84 10.84 22.11
CA ARG A 907 -10.45 11.72 20.99
C ARG A 907 -9.83 13.05 21.41
N GLU A 908 -10.16 13.53 22.59
CA GLU A 908 -9.63 14.77 23.15
C GLU A 908 -8.15 14.67 23.55
N ARG A 909 -7.61 13.47 23.80
CA ARG A 909 -6.19 13.25 24.15
C ARG A 909 -5.37 13.03 22.90
N THR A 910 -4.74 14.07 22.39
CA THR A 910 -3.85 13.98 21.25
C THR A 910 -2.60 13.20 21.63
N MET A 911 -2.35 12.09 20.91
CA MET A 911 -1.12 11.29 21.01
C MET A 911 -0.11 11.72 19.95
N GLN A 912 -0.57 11.95 18.72
CA GLN A 912 0.25 12.50 17.63
C GLN A 912 -0.58 13.42 16.76
N LEU A 913 0.02 14.53 16.35
CA LEU A 913 -0.60 15.48 15.43
C LEU A 913 0.46 15.99 14.46
N GLU A 914 0.31 15.66 13.16
CA GLU A 914 1.32 15.97 12.17
C GLU A 914 0.70 16.57 10.90
N TYR A 915 1.11 17.80 10.55
CA TYR A 915 0.63 18.57 9.42
C TYR A 915 1.65 18.63 8.28
N TYR A 916 1.18 18.37 7.06
CA TYR A 916 1.97 18.40 5.83
C TYR A 916 1.63 19.56 4.88
N ASN A 917 0.54 20.27 5.16
CA ASN A 917 -0.02 21.37 4.37
C ASN A 917 -0.52 20.97 2.97
N ALA A 918 -1.09 21.92 2.24
CA ALA A 918 -1.56 21.72 0.88
C ALA A 918 -0.42 21.74 -0.15
N ARG A 919 -0.59 21.00 -1.25
CA ARG A 919 0.35 20.88 -2.36
C ARG A 919 -0.30 21.32 -3.67
N PHE A 920 0.41 22.12 -4.47
CA PHE A 920 -0.02 22.60 -5.79
C PHE A 920 0.96 22.17 -6.86
N ASN A 921 0.44 21.71 -8.00
CA ASN A 921 1.22 21.37 -9.19
C ASN A 921 0.61 21.99 -10.44
N VAL A 922 1.47 22.35 -11.40
CA VAL A 922 1.10 22.76 -12.74
C VAL A 922 2.04 22.11 -13.75
N GLY A 923 1.49 21.59 -14.84
CA GLY A 923 2.32 20.88 -15.81
C GLY A 923 1.71 20.76 -17.18
N LEU A 924 2.53 20.26 -18.09
CA LEU A 924 2.16 19.96 -19.47
C LEU A 924 2.24 18.44 -19.68
N LYS A 925 1.23 17.90 -20.33
CA LYS A 925 1.19 16.50 -20.79
C LYS A 925 1.09 16.48 -22.30
N PHE A 926 2.00 15.74 -22.90
CA PHE A 926 2.03 15.45 -24.33
C PHE A 926 1.72 13.96 -24.54
N ASP A 927 0.83 13.65 -25.50
CA ASP A 927 0.46 12.28 -25.84
C ASP A 927 0.25 12.18 -27.35
N MET A 928 1.03 11.36 -28.05
CA MET A 928 1.00 11.20 -29.48
C MET A 928 0.88 9.72 -29.84
N PHE A 929 -0.07 9.42 -30.70
CA PHE A 929 -0.21 8.11 -31.34
C PHE A 929 -0.01 8.25 -32.84
N LYS A 930 0.76 7.35 -33.41
CA LYS A 930 0.97 7.24 -34.85
C LYS A 930 0.84 5.77 -35.26
N LYS A 931 -0.19 5.47 -36.06
CA LYS A 931 -0.34 4.16 -36.73
C LYS A 931 0.75 3.91 -37.71
#